data_47c417c03ab3cb15c34127869a0ef9b4
#
_entry.id   47c417c03ab3cb15c34127869a0ef9b4
#
_cell.length_a   1.000
_cell.length_b   1.000
_cell.length_c   1.000
_cell.angle_alpha   90.00
_cell.angle_beta   90.00
_cell.angle_gamma   90.00
#
_symmetry.space_group_name_H-M   'P 1'
#
loop_
_entity.id
_entity.type
_entity.pdbx_description
1 polymer ?
#
loop_
_entity_poly.entity_id
_entity_poly.type
_entity_poly.pdbx_seq_one_letter_code
_entity_poly.pdbx_strand_id
1 'polypeptide(L)'
;MKLNSGSVSFSVFILAFGFASAVNALAGDELLLRAGRFSVPMEKAPLGISTSEVSSVFVAQWPSPLSAELRSGLEARGFEILRYLPQDALVLHASGSPGGARVSAAELGARAVLNLQPEWKMSPELLPELFKASQSAVRQWLLVSVYKPEWRDAVAARVSQIEGVRILRADATDIALAAPPAQLGQIVSIAQVEWVQELPVWTSMDYVAGPAQAVAPADGNPPELTGYESGTRIMGFDAAWTRGFSGSGQVAALADTGVDTGDLATLHPDLKPVVTRGYALGIGGKSWEDPQGHGTHVCGSVGGTGTMSHGALKGGAYEATLLPASIWSPIMDNLGFPSDFRKLFGPPYRDGARIHTNSWGSPRNLGEYDSFSSSVDKYVWENPDFLVLFAAGNSGQDANADGRIDEGSVSSPGTAKNVLTVGASENLLAVGGIQKPVGELRDGATKWSVEPIRSDKLSDNPKGIAAFSSRGPTTDGRLKPEVVAPGTNIVSTRSKHPKASLMWGVYDENYVYAGGTSMATPLTAGAAVVARQYLVDAARVTQPSAALIKATLVHSALDLYPGQYGTGIGQELQSPRPNVHQGYGRVDMDALTQLVGSTVFVDERDGVATGGSREISFSLAPGDGIRATLVYTDAPASPQAGRTLVNNLDLEVVDSTGQITRLGDSVNNTEMLELKPGLARSGDYVIRVVGKNVPQGRGASGKLPYALVVSAFR
;
A
#
# COMPACT_ATOMS: atom_id res chain seq x y z
N MET A 1 -12.09 66.81 -8.96
CA MET A 1 -12.46 66.04 -7.79
C MET A 1 -11.68 64.72 -7.84
N LYS A 2 -10.62 64.60 -7.07
CA LYS A 2 -9.74 63.43 -7.03
C LYS A 2 -10.33 62.43 -6.06
N LEU A 3 -10.53 61.18 -6.44
CA LEU A 3 -10.81 60.05 -5.56
C LEU A 3 -9.55 59.19 -5.50
N ASN A 4 -9.04 59.06 -4.26
CA ASN A 4 -7.91 58.20 -3.88
C ASN A 4 -8.31 56.72 -3.94
N SER A 5 -7.47 55.95 -4.63
CA SER A 5 -7.47 54.48 -4.53
C SER A 5 -6.52 54.06 -3.39
N GLY A 6 -7.08 53.59 -2.30
CA GLY A 6 -6.30 52.95 -1.24
C GLY A 6 -6.03 51.49 -1.60
N SER A 7 -4.78 51.18 -1.84
CA SER A 7 -4.29 49.78 -1.96
C SER A 7 -4.11 49.20 -0.57
N VAL A 8 -4.86 48.12 -0.29
CA VAL A 8 -4.65 47.29 0.89
C VAL A 8 -3.63 46.22 0.52
N SER A 9 -2.41 46.35 1.03
CA SER A 9 -1.39 45.31 0.93
C SER A 9 -1.67 44.20 1.90
N PHE A 10 -1.99 43.03 1.42
CA PHE A 10 -1.93 41.80 2.20
C PHE A 10 -0.48 41.33 2.27
N SER A 11 0.15 41.50 3.43
CA SER A 11 1.43 40.87 3.73
C SER A 11 1.24 39.40 4.03
N VAL A 12 1.57 38.54 3.06
CA VAL A 12 1.72 37.09 3.28
C VAL A 12 3.02 36.89 4.04
N PHE A 13 2.95 36.49 5.29
CA PHE A 13 4.11 36.00 6.04
C PHE A 13 4.49 34.63 5.49
N ILE A 14 5.45 34.60 4.58
CA ILE A 14 6.20 33.40 4.22
C ILE A 14 7.20 33.18 5.34
N LEU A 15 6.92 32.19 6.22
CA LEU A 15 7.91 31.66 7.15
C LEU A 15 8.95 30.89 6.30
N ALA A 16 10.02 31.59 5.91
CA ALA A 16 11.22 30.94 5.40
C ALA A 16 11.85 30.14 6.52
N PHE A 17 11.75 28.82 6.46
CA PHE A 17 12.58 27.93 7.26
C PHE A 17 14.04 28.06 6.80
N GLY A 18 14.80 28.90 7.49
CA GLY A 18 16.24 28.95 7.36
C GLY A 18 16.84 27.61 7.74
N PHE A 19 17.68 27.05 6.85
CA PHE A 19 18.60 25.98 7.18
C PHE A 19 19.55 26.47 8.29
N ALA A 20 19.20 26.16 9.53
CA ALA A 20 20.11 26.29 10.65
C ALA A 20 20.94 25.01 10.74
N SER A 21 22.23 25.19 10.80
CA SER A 21 23.33 24.26 11.02
C SER A 21 22.91 23.01 11.80
N ALA A 22 23.27 21.84 11.26
CA ALA A 22 23.20 20.55 11.92
C ALA A 22 24.02 20.59 13.22
N VAL A 23 23.38 20.84 14.33
CA VAL A 23 23.83 20.33 15.63
C VAL A 23 23.52 18.85 15.58
N ASN A 24 24.54 17.99 15.70
CA ASN A 24 24.38 16.57 15.91
C ASN A 24 23.51 16.35 17.15
N ALA A 25 22.20 16.29 16.99
CA ALA A 25 21.31 15.75 17.99
C ALA A 25 21.65 14.27 18.11
N LEU A 26 22.10 13.83 19.27
CA LEU A 26 22.30 12.42 19.59
C LEU A 26 20.99 11.70 19.29
N ALA A 27 21.03 10.64 18.49
CA ALA A 27 19.89 9.81 18.19
C ALA A 27 19.19 9.44 19.52
N GLY A 28 17.92 9.81 19.69
CA GLY A 28 17.16 9.50 20.88
C GLY A 28 16.54 10.68 21.64
N ASP A 29 16.85 11.92 21.26
CA ASP A 29 16.36 13.12 22.00
C ASP A 29 15.02 13.67 21.50
N GLU A 30 14.41 13.03 20.53
CA GLU A 30 13.16 13.45 19.91
C GLU A 30 12.15 12.30 19.90
N LEU A 31 10.87 12.64 19.99
CA LEU A 31 9.76 11.77 19.67
C LEU A 31 9.29 12.13 18.25
N LEU A 32 9.35 11.18 17.33
CA LEU A 32 8.95 11.38 15.95
C LEU A 32 7.50 10.94 15.75
N LEU A 33 6.59 11.89 15.74
CA LEU A 33 5.17 11.69 15.50
C LEU A 33 4.77 12.28 14.15
N ARG A 34 3.62 11.89 13.66
CA ARG A 34 3.03 12.45 12.45
C ARG A 34 2.72 13.95 12.61
N ALA A 35 2.35 14.38 13.79
CA ALA A 35 2.15 15.78 14.12
C ALA A 35 3.44 16.62 14.13
N GLY A 36 4.63 15.97 14.04
CA GLY A 36 5.92 16.66 14.03
C GLY A 36 7.00 15.96 14.87
N ARG A 37 8.13 16.64 15.01
CA ARG A 37 9.23 16.23 15.88
C ARG A 37 9.12 16.97 17.19
N PHE A 38 9.10 16.23 18.29
CA PHE A 38 8.96 16.80 19.63
C PHE A 38 10.22 16.49 20.42
N SER A 39 10.90 17.55 20.87
CA SER A 39 12.05 17.39 21.76
C SER A 39 11.60 16.83 23.10
N VAL A 40 12.20 15.72 23.51
CA VAL A 40 11.88 15.05 24.79
C VAL A 40 13.01 15.36 25.74
N PRO A 41 12.82 16.32 26.69
CA PRO A 41 13.84 16.65 27.66
C PRO A 41 14.09 15.42 28.54
N MET A 42 15.37 15.09 28.74
CA MET A 42 15.74 14.11 29.75
C MET A 42 15.21 14.61 31.10
N GLU A 43 14.36 13.85 31.78
CA GLU A 43 14.06 14.13 33.18
C GLU A 43 15.41 14.03 33.93
N LYS A 44 16.06 15.17 34.16
CA LYS A 44 17.16 15.25 35.11
C LYS A 44 16.55 14.90 36.45
N ALA A 45 16.81 13.68 36.92
CA ALA A 45 16.42 13.30 38.27
C ALA A 45 16.97 14.35 39.24
N PRO A 46 16.14 15.23 39.84
CA PRO A 46 16.52 15.84 41.07
C PRO A 46 16.59 14.72 42.10
N LEU A 47 17.40 14.87 43.09
CA LEU A 47 17.42 14.04 44.32
C LEU A 47 16.02 14.12 44.98
N GLY A 48 15.04 13.45 44.44
CA GLY A 48 13.66 13.40 44.88
C GLY A 48 12.83 12.83 43.71
N ILE A 49 12.15 11.72 43.95
CA ILE A 49 11.32 10.99 43.00
C ILE A 49 10.26 11.95 42.44
N SER A 50 10.49 12.52 41.26
CA SER A 50 9.47 13.22 40.50
C SER A 50 8.54 12.19 39.87
N THR A 51 7.40 11.91 40.48
CA THR A 51 6.33 11.12 39.91
C THR A 51 5.47 12.01 39.00
N SER A 52 5.45 11.74 37.70
CA SER A 52 4.50 12.42 36.82
C SER A 52 3.12 11.78 36.93
N GLU A 53 2.09 12.60 37.16
CA GLU A 53 0.71 12.13 37.06
C GLU A 53 0.35 12.00 35.58
N VAL A 54 0.19 10.74 35.10
CA VAL A 54 -0.14 10.44 33.72
C VAL A 54 -1.56 9.91 33.60
N SER A 55 -2.16 10.13 32.43
CA SER A 55 -3.42 9.46 32.09
C SER A 55 -3.25 7.94 32.06
N SER A 56 -4.34 7.18 32.05
CA SER A 56 -4.27 5.72 31.97
C SER A 56 -3.57 5.21 30.70
N VAL A 57 -3.45 6.03 29.66
CA VAL A 57 -2.67 5.78 28.45
C VAL A 57 -1.65 6.90 28.29
N PHE A 58 -0.37 6.54 28.15
CA PHE A 58 0.75 7.47 28.11
C PHE A 58 1.88 6.93 27.23
N VAL A 59 2.85 7.80 26.90
CA VAL A 59 4.07 7.42 26.15
C VAL A 59 5.25 7.31 27.11
N ALA A 60 6.05 6.24 26.97
CA ALA A 60 7.36 6.14 27.60
C ALA A 60 8.41 5.92 26.50
N GLN A 61 9.57 6.60 26.62
CA GLN A 61 10.68 6.52 25.67
C GLN A 61 11.95 6.05 26.38
N TRP A 62 12.74 5.19 25.71
CA TRP A 62 14.00 4.64 26.22
C TRP A 62 15.20 5.20 25.45
N PRO A 63 16.39 5.24 26.10
CA PRO A 63 17.61 5.72 25.46
C PRO A 63 18.30 4.70 24.56
N SER A 64 17.80 3.47 24.51
CA SER A 64 18.38 2.34 23.78
C SER A 64 17.29 1.49 23.14
N PRO A 65 17.62 0.67 22.13
CA PRO A 65 16.67 -0.22 21.49
C PRO A 65 15.88 -1.07 22.47
N LEU A 66 14.58 -1.22 22.20
CA LEU A 66 13.65 -1.99 23.02
C LEU A 66 13.93 -3.48 22.89
N SER A 67 14.31 -4.12 24.00
CA SER A 67 14.54 -5.57 24.04
C SER A 67 13.26 -6.35 24.38
N ALA A 68 13.27 -7.66 24.12
CA ALA A 68 12.19 -8.56 24.52
C ALA A 68 12.06 -8.64 26.06
N GLU A 69 13.18 -8.60 26.78
CA GLU A 69 13.25 -8.61 28.24
C GLU A 69 12.61 -7.36 28.84
N LEU A 70 12.88 -6.18 28.24
CA LEU A 70 12.25 -4.93 28.69
C LEU A 70 10.73 -5.02 28.55
N ARG A 71 10.24 -5.50 27.41
CA ARG A 71 8.80 -5.63 27.17
C ARG A 71 8.15 -6.60 28.16
N SER A 72 8.72 -7.79 28.32
CA SER A 72 8.21 -8.76 29.32
C SER A 72 8.27 -8.20 30.75
N GLY A 73 9.30 -7.41 31.08
CA GLY A 73 9.40 -6.74 32.36
C GLY A 73 8.34 -5.66 32.60
N LEU A 74 7.90 -4.94 31.56
CA LEU A 74 6.79 -3.99 31.61
C LEU A 74 5.45 -4.71 31.85
N GLU A 75 5.21 -5.78 31.09
CA GLU A 75 4.01 -6.58 31.23
C GLU A 75 3.89 -7.24 32.61
N ALA A 76 4.99 -7.77 33.15
CA ALA A 76 5.05 -8.36 34.50
C ALA A 76 4.75 -7.32 35.61
N ARG A 77 4.95 -6.03 35.35
CA ARG A 77 4.61 -4.93 36.25
C ARG A 77 3.20 -4.36 36.04
N GLY A 78 2.40 -4.99 35.18
CA GLY A 78 1.01 -4.60 34.93
C GLY A 78 0.84 -3.48 33.90
N PHE A 79 1.87 -3.17 33.11
CA PHE A 79 1.76 -2.27 31.98
C PHE A 79 1.43 -3.06 30.71
N GLU A 80 0.38 -2.64 30.02
CA GLU A 80 0.03 -3.20 28.73
C GLU A 80 0.64 -2.37 27.60
N ILE A 81 1.37 -2.99 26.70
CA ILE A 81 1.98 -2.33 25.54
C ILE A 81 0.92 -2.23 24.44
N LEU A 82 0.51 -1.00 24.13
CA LEU A 82 -0.52 -0.74 23.11
C LEU A 82 0.08 -0.56 21.73
N ARG A 83 1.12 0.28 21.60
CA ARG A 83 1.77 0.58 20.32
C ARG A 83 3.27 0.85 20.51
N TYR A 84 4.02 0.55 19.45
CA TYR A 84 5.37 1.08 19.26
C TYR A 84 5.29 2.45 18.55
N LEU A 85 6.14 3.37 18.96
CA LEU A 85 6.39 4.65 18.29
C LEU A 85 7.89 4.73 17.95
N PRO A 86 8.26 5.45 16.86
CA PRO A 86 9.66 5.61 16.45
C PRO A 86 10.55 6.13 17.59
N GLN A 87 11.85 5.80 17.49
CA GLN A 87 12.88 6.19 18.46
C GLN A 87 12.64 5.62 19.85
N ASP A 88 12.39 4.29 19.86
CA ASP A 88 12.34 3.47 21.06
C ASP A 88 11.31 3.95 22.09
N ALA A 89 10.14 4.35 21.62
CA ALA A 89 9.02 4.74 22.45
C ALA A 89 7.86 3.73 22.38
N LEU A 90 7.12 3.61 23.47
CA LEU A 90 5.91 2.78 23.58
C LEU A 90 4.75 3.60 24.09
N VAL A 91 3.57 3.35 23.52
CA VAL A 91 2.30 3.73 24.13
C VAL A 91 1.92 2.64 25.11
N LEU A 92 1.78 2.99 26.37
CA LEU A 92 1.49 2.09 27.49
C LEU A 92 0.12 2.37 28.10
N HIS A 93 -0.51 1.32 28.60
CA HIS A 93 -1.70 1.40 29.44
C HIS A 93 -1.39 0.88 30.84
N ALA A 94 -1.67 1.70 31.88
CA ALA A 94 -1.56 1.28 33.27
C ALA A 94 -2.87 0.61 33.71
N SER A 95 -2.88 -0.71 33.81
CA SER A 95 -4.03 -1.49 34.25
C SER A 95 -4.33 -1.23 35.75
N GLY A 96 -5.58 -0.94 36.08
CA GLY A 96 -6.02 -0.79 37.47
C GLY A 96 -6.10 0.63 38.02
N SER A 97 -5.80 1.65 37.23
CA SER A 97 -5.90 3.07 37.65
C SER A 97 -6.85 3.86 36.74
N PRO A 98 -8.17 3.83 36.99
CA PRO A 98 -9.16 4.48 36.12
C PRO A 98 -9.01 5.99 35.94
N GLY A 99 -8.36 6.67 36.88
CA GLY A 99 -8.19 8.12 36.88
C GLY A 99 -6.80 8.64 36.50
N GLY A 100 -5.85 7.75 36.31
CA GLY A 100 -4.43 8.04 36.03
C GLY A 100 -3.49 7.25 36.95
N ALA A 101 -2.24 7.12 36.53
CA ALA A 101 -1.22 6.45 37.33
C ALA A 101 -0.10 7.44 37.67
N ARG A 102 0.51 7.28 38.86
CA ARG A 102 1.78 7.95 39.16
C ARG A 102 2.91 7.03 38.69
N VAL A 103 3.60 7.43 37.65
CA VAL A 103 4.67 6.67 37.04
C VAL A 103 5.89 7.58 36.91
N SER A 104 7.06 7.09 37.33
CA SER A 104 8.30 7.80 37.07
C SER A 104 9.09 7.15 35.96
N ALA A 105 9.80 7.96 35.15
CA ALA A 105 10.70 7.46 34.12
C ALA A 105 11.77 6.54 34.72
N ALA A 106 12.29 6.85 35.92
CA ALA A 106 13.26 6.03 36.62
C ALA A 106 12.74 4.64 36.99
N GLU A 107 11.48 4.53 37.44
CA GLU A 107 10.85 3.24 37.74
C GLU A 107 10.69 2.36 36.51
N LEU A 108 10.46 2.96 35.33
CA LEU A 108 10.37 2.23 34.07
C LEU A 108 11.74 1.95 33.45
N GLY A 109 12.82 2.55 33.95
CA GLY A 109 14.11 2.59 33.27
C GLY A 109 14.00 3.34 31.93
N ALA A 110 13.01 4.22 31.80
CA ALA A 110 12.77 5.05 30.66
C ALA A 110 13.53 6.37 30.76
N ARG A 111 13.76 7.00 29.63
CA ARG A 111 14.30 8.35 29.52
C ARG A 111 13.27 9.40 29.92
N ALA A 112 12.04 9.20 29.46
CA ALA A 112 10.93 10.12 29.72
C ALA A 112 9.59 9.39 29.74
N VAL A 113 8.62 9.98 30.42
CA VAL A 113 7.20 9.60 30.45
C VAL A 113 6.37 10.83 30.11
N LEU A 114 5.48 10.72 29.13
CA LEU A 114 4.73 11.84 28.56
C LEU A 114 3.25 11.50 28.45
N ASN A 115 2.38 12.48 28.72
CA ASN A 115 0.98 12.38 28.34
C ASN A 115 0.82 12.57 26.82
N LEU A 116 -0.08 11.77 26.22
CA LEU A 116 -0.48 11.97 24.83
C LEU A 116 -1.22 13.30 24.70
N GLN A 117 -0.70 14.16 23.81
CA GLN A 117 -1.37 15.42 23.52
C GLN A 117 -2.51 15.22 22.52
N PRO A 118 -3.59 16.01 22.57
CA PRO A 118 -4.71 15.91 21.63
C PRO A 118 -4.30 15.96 20.17
N GLU A 119 -3.38 16.88 19.82
CA GLU A 119 -2.85 17.05 18.46
C GLU A 119 -2.05 15.85 17.93
N TRP A 120 -1.57 14.98 18.80
CA TRP A 120 -0.85 13.76 18.42
C TRP A 120 -1.80 12.62 17.99
N LYS A 121 -3.09 12.78 18.22
CA LYS A 121 -4.11 11.74 18.07
C LYS A 121 -5.06 12.00 16.89
N MET A 122 -4.71 12.92 15.99
CA MET A 122 -5.54 13.24 14.84
C MET A 122 -4.71 13.45 13.57
N SER A 123 -5.38 13.28 12.45
CA SER A 123 -4.80 13.52 11.14
C SER A 123 -4.47 15.01 10.94
N PRO A 124 -3.37 15.34 10.22
CA PRO A 124 -2.88 16.72 10.06
C PRO A 124 -3.92 17.68 9.49
N GLU A 125 -4.78 17.24 8.60
CA GLU A 125 -5.83 18.07 8.00
C GLU A 125 -6.92 18.48 8.97
N LEU A 126 -7.10 17.77 10.08
CA LEU A 126 -8.02 18.13 11.15
C LEU A 126 -7.41 19.09 12.18
N LEU A 127 -6.08 19.23 12.23
CA LEU A 127 -5.39 20.10 13.20
C LEU A 127 -5.87 21.57 13.16
N PRO A 128 -6.10 22.20 11.99
CA PRO A 128 -6.62 23.57 11.95
C PRO A 128 -7.99 23.72 12.63
N GLU A 129 -8.82 22.67 12.58
CA GLU A 129 -10.15 22.70 13.19
C GLU A 129 -10.10 22.65 14.74
N LEU A 130 -9.07 22.01 15.31
CA LEU A 130 -8.85 21.95 16.75
C LEU A 130 -8.64 23.35 17.36
N PHE A 131 -8.00 24.24 16.61
CA PHE A 131 -7.63 25.59 17.07
C PHE A 131 -8.60 26.68 16.60
N LYS A 132 -9.51 26.37 15.67
CA LYS A 132 -10.55 27.31 15.27
C LYS A 132 -11.68 27.32 16.29
N ALA A 133 -12.05 28.48 16.81
CA ALA A 133 -13.30 28.69 17.52
C ALA A 133 -14.48 28.65 16.52
N SER A 134 -14.65 27.50 15.87
CA SER A 134 -15.65 27.34 14.80
C SER A 134 -17.04 27.20 15.41
N GLN A 135 -17.90 28.18 15.14
CA GLN A 135 -19.36 28.09 15.39
C GLN A 135 -20.08 27.40 14.21
N SER A 136 -19.34 26.68 13.35
CA SER A 136 -19.94 25.99 12.22
C SER A 136 -20.88 24.89 12.71
N ALA A 137 -22.15 25.00 12.31
CA ALA A 137 -23.13 23.94 12.51
C ALA A 137 -22.96 22.75 11.56
N VAL A 138 -22.04 22.85 10.58
CA VAL A 138 -21.77 21.78 9.61
C VAL A 138 -20.99 20.69 10.32
N ARG A 139 -21.55 19.48 10.36
CA ARG A 139 -20.92 18.31 10.95
C ARG A 139 -19.87 17.75 9.99
N GLN A 140 -18.71 17.41 10.51
CA GLN A 140 -17.69 16.62 9.83
C GLN A 140 -17.96 15.14 10.07
N TRP A 141 -17.66 14.34 9.06
CA TRP A 141 -17.75 12.88 9.14
C TRP A 141 -16.39 12.34 9.50
N LEU A 142 -16.30 11.71 10.65
CA LEU A 142 -15.06 11.32 11.31
C LEU A 142 -15.02 9.81 11.53
N LEU A 143 -13.82 9.28 11.51
CA LEU A 143 -13.48 7.95 12.02
C LEU A 143 -12.64 8.13 13.26
N VAL A 144 -13.11 7.58 14.38
CA VAL A 144 -12.41 7.55 15.66
C VAL A 144 -11.96 6.12 15.90
N SER A 145 -10.66 5.89 15.96
CA SER A 145 -10.08 4.58 16.26
C SER A 145 -9.65 4.52 17.73
N VAL A 146 -9.90 3.38 18.37
CA VAL A 146 -9.47 3.10 19.74
C VAL A 146 -8.36 2.08 19.75
N TYR A 147 -7.47 2.09 20.76
CA TYR A 147 -6.34 1.18 20.83
C TYR A 147 -6.72 -0.29 20.87
N LYS A 148 -7.89 -0.61 21.48
CA LYS A 148 -8.36 -1.99 21.68
C LYS A 148 -9.86 -2.13 21.41
N PRO A 149 -10.30 -3.27 20.83
CA PRO A 149 -11.73 -3.51 20.58
C PRO A 149 -12.61 -3.42 21.84
N GLU A 150 -12.09 -3.83 23.01
CA GLU A 150 -12.80 -3.86 24.28
C GLU A 150 -13.18 -2.45 24.76
N TRP A 151 -12.47 -1.42 24.31
CA TRP A 151 -12.74 -0.04 24.68
C TRP A 151 -13.75 0.66 23.78
N ARG A 152 -14.04 0.09 22.61
CA ARG A 152 -14.89 0.72 21.60
C ARG A 152 -16.26 1.13 22.12
N ASP A 153 -16.97 0.22 22.79
CA ASP A 153 -18.35 0.48 23.21
C ASP A 153 -18.40 1.53 24.33
N ALA A 154 -17.43 1.50 25.24
CA ALA A 154 -17.30 2.52 26.29
C ALA A 154 -16.97 3.90 25.71
N VAL A 155 -16.08 3.96 24.72
CA VAL A 155 -15.75 5.22 24.03
C VAL A 155 -16.95 5.69 23.20
N ALA A 156 -17.64 4.80 22.48
CA ALA A 156 -18.85 5.13 21.73
C ALA A 156 -19.94 5.72 22.65
N ALA A 157 -20.19 5.10 23.79
CA ALA A 157 -21.12 5.64 24.79
C ALA A 157 -20.70 7.03 25.29
N ARG A 158 -19.40 7.25 25.51
CA ARG A 158 -18.88 8.54 25.98
C ARG A 158 -18.99 9.63 24.92
N VAL A 159 -18.61 9.36 23.66
CA VAL A 159 -18.69 10.34 22.57
C VAL A 159 -20.15 10.66 22.20
N SER A 160 -21.10 9.72 22.38
CA SER A 160 -22.52 9.96 22.13
C SER A 160 -23.16 10.97 23.10
N GLN A 161 -22.52 11.22 24.25
CA GLN A 161 -22.96 12.24 25.25
C GLN A 161 -22.44 13.65 24.91
N ILE A 162 -21.50 13.77 23.93
CA ILE A 162 -20.99 15.06 23.50
C ILE A 162 -22.04 15.74 22.61
N GLU A 163 -22.36 16.99 22.93
CA GLU A 163 -23.39 17.74 22.21
C GLU A 163 -23.14 17.80 20.70
N GLY A 164 -24.16 17.48 19.92
CA GLY A 164 -24.10 17.52 18.47
C GLY A 164 -23.41 16.30 17.80
N VAL A 165 -22.82 15.38 18.57
CA VAL A 165 -22.21 14.16 18.04
C VAL A 165 -23.30 13.11 17.74
N ARG A 166 -23.18 12.47 16.56
CA ARG A 166 -24.05 11.36 16.16
C ARG A 166 -23.19 10.18 15.69
N ILE A 167 -23.31 9.05 16.36
CA ILE A 167 -22.67 7.80 15.93
C ILE A 167 -23.40 7.27 14.70
N LEU A 168 -22.66 6.91 13.67
CA LEU A 168 -23.14 6.32 12.43
C LEU A 168 -22.98 4.79 12.48
N ARG A 169 -21.82 4.32 12.94
CA ARG A 169 -21.46 2.91 13.04
C ARG A 169 -20.31 2.73 14.03
N ALA A 170 -20.27 1.56 14.69
CA ALA A 170 -19.11 1.12 15.47
C ALA A 170 -18.77 -0.33 15.05
N ASP A 171 -17.50 -0.58 14.72
CA ASP A 171 -17.00 -1.88 14.25
C ASP A 171 -15.54 -2.06 14.63
N ALA A 172 -15.16 -3.27 15.07
CA ALA A 172 -13.81 -3.58 15.56
C ALA A 172 -13.27 -2.51 16.54
N THR A 173 -12.28 -1.74 16.12
CA THR A 173 -11.67 -0.63 16.88
C THR A 173 -12.18 0.73 16.45
N ASP A 174 -13.12 0.81 15.50
CA ASP A 174 -13.49 2.05 14.83
C ASP A 174 -14.92 2.49 15.14
N ILE A 175 -15.09 3.79 15.32
CA ILE A 175 -16.37 4.46 15.51
C ILE A 175 -16.50 5.53 14.43
N ALA A 176 -17.36 5.29 13.43
CA ALA A 176 -17.73 6.30 12.46
C ALA A 176 -18.80 7.20 13.06
N LEU A 177 -18.61 8.50 13.01
CA LEU A 177 -19.51 9.48 13.60
C LEU A 177 -19.57 10.79 12.81
N ALA A 178 -20.60 11.58 13.06
CA ALA A 178 -20.71 12.95 12.60
C ALA A 178 -20.62 13.89 13.80
N ALA A 179 -19.72 14.85 13.78
CA ALA A 179 -19.50 15.79 14.88
C ALA A 179 -19.28 17.23 14.41
N PRO A 180 -19.72 18.24 15.16
CA PRO A 180 -19.29 19.61 14.93
C PRO A 180 -17.78 19.75 15.16
N PRO A 181 -17.04 20.55 14.38
CA PRO A 181 -15.59 20.76 14.56
C PRO A 181 -15.21 21.19 15.99
N ALA A 182 -16.04 22.01 16.65
CA ALA A 182 -15.83 22.45 18.04
C ALA A 182 -15.72 21.29 19.06
N GLN A 183 -16.18 20.10 18.71
CA GLN A 183 -16.18 18.94 19.63
C GLN A 183 -14.93 18.04 19.45
N LEU A 184 -14.09 18.30 18.47
CA LEU A 184 -12.88 17.52 18.23
C LEU A 184 -11.99 17.43 19.47
N GLY A 185 -11.78 18.54 20.15
CA GLY A 185 -10.98 18.60 21.39
C GLY A 185 -11.49 17.66 22.48
N GLN A 186 -12.80 17.54 22.65
CA GLN A 186 -13.40 16.64 23.64
C GLN A 186 -13.22 15.17 23.22
N ILE A 187 -13.35 14.85 21.93
CA ILE A 187 -13.21 13.50 21.40
C ILE A 187 -11.76 13.00 21.56
N VAL A 188 -10.77 13.79 21.13
CA VAL A 188 -9.35 13.40 21.20
C VAL A 188 -8.80 13.39 22.63
N SER A 189 -9.43 14.11 23.58
CA SER A 189 -9.05 14.07 25.00
C SER A 189 -9.37 12.75 25.69
N ILE A 190 -10.17 11.87 25.08
CA ILE A 190 -10.47 10.55 25.64
C ILE A 190 -9.20 9.69 25.54
N ALA A 191 -8.68 9.22 26.68
CA ALA A 191 -7.41 8.50 26.75
C ALA A 191 -7.38 7.25 25.84
N GLN A 192 -8.50 6.54 25.73
CA GLN A 192 -8.65 5.30 24.96
C GLN A 192 -8.72 5.53 23.44
N VAL A 193 -8.95 6.77 22.98
CA VAL A 193 -8.90 7.13 21.56
C VAL A 193 -7.44 7.12 21.10
N GLU A 194 -7.16 6.34 20.07
CA GLU A 194 -5.85 6.28 19.42
C GLU A 194 -5.72 7.34 18.34
N TRP A 195 -6.72 7.42 17.44
CA TRP A 195 -6.63 8.25 16.25
C TRP A 195 -7.98 8.79 15.82
N VAL A 196 -7.99 10.00 15.28
CA VAL A 196 -9.16 10.64 14.67
C VAL A 196 -8.77 11.14 13.29
N GLN A 197 -9.54 10.76 12.28
CA GLN A 197 -9.37 11.17 10.88
C GLN A 197 -10.71 11.44 10.22
N GLU A 198 -10.73 12.08 9.05
CA GLU A 198 -11.93 12.12 8.23
C GLU A 198 -12.38 10.71 7.86
N LEU A 199 -13.70 10.49 7.83
CA LEU A 199 -14.25 9.24 7.33
C LEU A 199 -13.93 9.11 5.85
N PRO A 200 -13.21 8.05 5.41
CA PRO A 200 -12.83 7.91 4.01
C PRO A 200 -14.05 7.67 3.12
N VAL A 201 -13.96 8.16 1.91
CA VAL A 201 -14.85 7.80 0.81
C VAL A 201 -14.10 6.80 -0.06
N TRP A 202 -14.66 5.62 -0.23
CA TRP A 202 -14.05 4.57 -1.03
C TRP A 202 -14.50 4.69 -2.48
N THR A 203 -13.57 4.57 -3.40
CA THR A 203 -13.83 4.59 -4.84
C THR A 203 -13.07 3.46 -5.52
N SER A 204 -13.63 2.90 -6.59
CA SER A 204 -12.86 2.10 -7.53
C SER A 204 -11.74 2.96 -8.13
N MET A 205 -10.60 2.33 -8.44
CA MET A 205 -9.44 3.00 -9.02
C MET A 205 -9.38 2.79 -10.54
N ASP A 206 -10.56 2.86 -11.19
CA ASP A 206 -10.67 3.13 -12.62
C ASP A 206 -10.49 4.63 -12.86
N TYR A 207 -9.68 4.98 -13.86
CA TYR A 207 -9.57 6.37 -14.28
C TYR A 207 -10.75 6.71 -15.19
N VAL A 208 -11.57 7.69 -14.79
CA VAL A 208 -12.70 8.15 -15.59
C VAL A 208 -12.23 9.15 -16.64
N ALA A 209 -11.87 8.66 -17.81
CA ALA A 209 -11.31 9.47 -18.91
C ALA A 209 -12.30 10.43 -19.60
N GLY A 210 -13.56 10.43 -19.18
CA GLY A 210 -14.68 11.18 -19.79
C GLY A 210 -15.78 10.24 -20.30
N PRO A 211 -16.84 10.77 -20.95
CA PRO A 211 -17.87 9.92 -21.53
C PRO A 211 -17.23 8.93 -22.50
N ALA A 212 -17.63 7.66 -22.35
CA ALA A 212 -17.14 6.54 -23.14
C ALA A 212 -17.13 6.90 -24.64
N GLN A 213 -15.96 7.25 -25.14
CA GLN A 213 -15.71 7.49 -26.56
C GLN A 213 -14.77 6.39 -27.07
N ALA A 214 -15.11 5.12 -26.79
CA ALA A 214 -14.59 4.08 -27.63
C ALA A 214 -15.11 4.41 -29.03
N VAL A 215 -14.23 4.76 -29.91
CA VAL A 215 -14.56 4.82 -31.33
C VAL A 215 -14.80 3.36 -31.71
N ALA A 216 -16.07 2.93 -31.68
CA ALA A 216 -16.46 1.74 -32.39
C ALA A 216 -15.90 1.88 -33.81
N PRO A 217 -15.25 0.84 -34.36
CA PRO A 217 -14.83 0.90 -35.75
C PRO A 217 -15.97 1.35 -36.64
N ALA A 218 -15.69 2.13 -37.65
CA ALA A 218 -16.70 2.71 -38.52
C ALA A 218 -17.61 1.66 -39.21
N ASP A 219 -17.18 0.41 -39.23
CA ASP A 219 -17.90 -0.77 -39.75
C ASP A 219 -18.71 -1.53 -38.69
N GLY A 220 -18.63 -1.12 -37.41
CA GLY A 220 -19.34 -1.75 -36.28
C GLY A 220 -18.75 -3.09 -35.83
N ASN A 221 -17.63 -3.53 -36.37
CA ASN A 221 -16.93 -4.73 -35.93
C ASN A 221 -15.89 -4.39 -34.84
N PRO A 222 -15.59 -5.29 -33.87
CA PRO A 222 -14.49 -5.08 -32.95
C PRO A 222 -13.15 -5.04 -33.72
N PRO A 223 -12.15 -4.26 -33.26
CA PRO A 223 -10.82 -4.28 -33.86
C PRO A 223 -10.22 -5.67 -33.86
N GLU A 224 -9.39 -5.97 -34.86
CA GLU A 224 -8.63 -7.20 -34.86
C GLU A 224 -7.68 -7.24 -33.66
N LEU A 225 -7.62 -8.39 -32.96
CA LEU A 225 -6.79 -8.57 -31.78
C LEU A 225 -5.31 -8.58 -32.15
N THR A 226 -4.52 -7.73 -31.50
CA THR A 226 -3.06 -7.65 -31.65
C THR A 226 -2.33 -8.55 -30.66
N GLY A 227 -3.05 -9.00 -29.59
CA GLY A 227 -2.56 -9.78 -28.48
C GLY A 227 -2.06 -8.93 -27.29
N TYR A 228 -2.18 -7.61 -27.37
CA TYR A 228 -1.80 -6.69 -26.29
C TYR A 228 -3.00 -6.19 -25.47
N GLU A 229 -4.21 -6.45 -25.92
CA GLU A 229 -5.46 -5.89 -25.38
C GLU A 229 -5.66 -6.24 -23.90
N SER A 230 -5.34 -7.47 -23.50
CA SER A 230 -5.43 -7.91 -22.09
C SER A 230 -4.29 -7.41 -21.20
N GLY A 231 -3.22 -6.83 -21.78
CA GLY A 231 -2.02 -6.41 -21.05
C GLY A 231 -1.09 -7.55 -20.62
N THR A 232 -1.53 -8.81 -20.70
CA THR A 232 -0.77 -9.99 -20.23
C THR A 232 0.52 -10.21 -21.03
N ARG A 233 0.49 -9.94 -22.34
CA ARG A 233 1.66 -10.08 -23.21
C ARG A 233 2.80 -9.11 -22.85
N ILE A 234 2.47 -7.89 -22.48
CA ILE A 234 3.46 -6.89 -22.02
C ILE A 234 4.20 -7.37 -20.76
N MET A 235 3.54 -8.17 -19.95
CA MET A 235 4.10 -8.75 -18.72
C MET A 235 4.78 -10.11 -18.94
N GLY A 236 4.85 -10.63 -20.17
CA GLY A 236 5.49 -11.91 -20.47
C GLY A 236 4.73 -13.15 -20.01
N PHE A 237 3.42 -13.08 -19.80
CA PHE A 237 2.62 -14.24 -19.39
C PHE A 237 2.62 -15.36 -20.42
N ASP A 238 2.70 -15.07 -21.72
CA ASP A 238 2.78 -16.10 -22.77
C ASP A 238 3.93 -17.06 -22.53
N ALA A 239 5.08 -16.55 -22.10
CA ALA A 239 6.25 -17.36 -21.77
C ALA A 239 6.03 -18.19 -20.50
N ALA A 240 5.41 -17.62 -19.45
CA ALA A 240 5.08 -18.34 -18.23
C ALA A 240 4.09 -19.48 -18.51
N TRP A 241 3.03 -19.22 -19.28
CA TRP A 241 2.04 -20.23 -19.66
C TRP A 241 2.65 -21.37 -20.50
N THR A 242 3.54 -21.02 -21.43
CA THR A 242 4.28 -22.02 -22.23
C THR A 242 5.13 -22.93 -21.36
N ARG A 243 5.63 -22.44 -20.23
CA ARG A 243 6.38 -23.23 -19.22
C ARG A 243 5.48 -24.00 -18.25
N GLY A 244 4.14 -23.90 -18.39
CA GLY A 244 3.16 -24.60 -17.55
C GLY A 244 2.73 -23.85 -16.29
N PHE A 245 3.02 -22.54 -16.18
CA PHE A 245 2.64 -21.71 -15.03
C PHE A 245 1.47 -20.81 -15.38
N SER A 246 0.26 -21.25 -15.07
CA SER A 246 -1.03 -20.60 -15.40
C SER A 246 -1.91 -20.33 -14.18
N GLY A 247 -1.38 -20.58 -12.97
CA GLY A 247 -2.11 -20.46 -11.70
C GLY A 247 -2.79 -21.74 -11.24
N SER A 248 -2.57 -22.87 -11.92
CA SER A 248 -3.19 -24.15 -11.58
C SER A 248 -2.93 -24.54 -10.11
N GLY A 249 -3.97 -25.02 -9.42
CA GLY A 249 -3.92 -25.41 -8.01
C GLY A 249 -3.82 -24.22 -7.02
N GLN A 250 -3.87 -22.98 -7.49
CA GLN A 250 -3.82 -21.79 -6.65
C GLN A 250 -5.22 -21.19 -6.45
N VAL A 251 -5.40 -20.47 -5.33
CA VAL A 251 -6.63 -19.75 -5.01
C VAL A 251 -6.33 -18.29 -4.78
N ALA A 252 -7.01 -17.42 -5.52
CA ALA A 252 -6.96 -15.97 -5.36
C ALA A 252 -8.34 -15.41 -4.98
N ALA A 253 -8.34 -14.30 -4.27
CA ALA A 253 -9.54 -13.56 -3.94
C ALA A 253 -9.45 -12.13 -4.43
N LEU A 254 -10.60 -11.50 -4.58
CA LEU A 254 -10.72 -10.06 -4.86
C LEU A 254 -11.91 -9.48 -4.10
N ALA A 255 -11.77 -8.21 -3.71
CA ALA A 255 -12.89 -7.44 -3.20
C ALA A 255 -13.10 -6.21 -4.07
N ASP A 256 -14.30 -6.06 -4.63
CA ASP A 256 -14.61 -5.03 -5.60
C ASP A 256 -16.13 -4.74 -5.64
N THR A 257 -16.65 -4.13 -6.70
CA THR A 257 -18.07 -3.81 -6.89
C THR A 257 -18.97 -5.04 -6.98
N GLY A 258 -18.41 -6.22 -7.17
CA GLY A 258 -19.09 -7.50 -7.37
C GLY A 258 -18.56 -8.22 -8.59
N VAL A 259 -19.24 -9.28 -9.04
CA VAL A 259 -18.89 -9.97 -10.29
C VAL A 259 -20.17 -10.38 -11.04
N ASP A 260 -20.33 -9.80 -12.23
CA ASP A 260 -21.37 -10.11 -13.23
C ASP A 260 -22.78 -10.21 -12.60
N THR A 261 -23.48 -11.30 -12.84
CA THR A 261 -24.83 -11.56 -12.30
C THR A 261 -24.87 -11.93 -10.83
N GLY A 262 -23.72 -12.23 -10.19
CA GLY A 262 -23.66 -12.74 -8.83
C GLY A 262 -24.24 -14.14 -8.65
N ASP A 263 -24.39 -14.91 -9.73
CA ASP A 263 -24.92 -16.26 -9.75
C ASP A 263 -24.03 -17.19 -10.59
N LEU A 264 -23.49 -18.23 -9.98
CA LEU A 264 -22.58 -19.20 -10.62
C LEU A 264 -23.19 -19.84 -11.88
N ALA A 265 -24.52 -19.99 -11.96
CA ALA A 265 -25.18 -20.59 -13.11
C ALA A 265 -25.16 -19.69 -14.34
N THR A 266 -25.21 -18.38 -14.15
CA THR A 266 -25.38 -17.36 -15.21
C THR A 266 -24.16 -16.46 -15.42
N LEU A 267 -23.06 -16.70 -14.70
CA LEU A 267 -21.81 -15.97 -14.86
C LEU A 267 -21.30 -15.94 -16.30
N HIS A 268 -20.57 -14.89 -16.61
CA HIS A 268 -19.79 -14.76 -17.83
C HIS A 268 -19.03 -16.05 -18.15
N PRO A 269 -19.06 -16.57 -19.40
CA PRO A 269 -18.46 -17.85 -19.73
C PRO A 269 -16.97 -17.97 -19.38
N ASP A 270 -16.21 -16.87 -19.44
CA ASP A 270 -14.80 -16.87 -19.05
C ASP A 270 -14.59 -16.97 -17.53
N LEU A 271 -15.57 -16.58 -16.73
CA LEU A 271 -15.48 -16.59 -15.27
C LEU A 271 -16.09 -17.83 -14.63
N LYS A 272 -17.09 -18.42 -15.31
CA LYS A 272 -17.80 -19.61 -14.82
C LYS A 272 -16.89 -20.80 -14.48
N PRO A 273 -15.83 -21.12 -15.22
CA PRO A 273 -14.93 -22.23 -14.90
C PRO A 273 -14.05 -21.98 -13.67
N VAL A 274 -13.70 -20.72 -13.38
CA VAL A 274 -12.70 -20.33 -12.37
C VAL A 274 -13.29 -19.78 -11.08
N VAL A 275 -14.51 -19.22 -11.10
CA VAL A 275 -15.20 -18.72 -9.91
C VAL A 275 -15.99 -19.85 -9.26
N THR A 276 -15.64 -20.22 -8.04
CA THR A 276 -16.30 -21.32 -7.31
C THR A 276 -17.24 -20.84 -6.21
N ARG A 277 -17.07 -19.62 -5.73
CA ARG A 277 -17.88 -19.00 -4.68
C ARG A 277 -17.73 -17.46 -4.75
N GLY A 278 -18.81 -16.72 -4.44
CA GLY A 278 -18.78 -15.28 -4.22
C GLY A 278 -19.25 -14.91 -2.82
N TYR A 279 -18.89 -13.71 -2.36
CA TYR A 279 -19.27 -13.16 -1.04
C TYR A 279 -19.97 -11.82 -1.20
N ALA A 280 -21.02 -11.58 -0.41
CA ALA A 280 -21.67 -10.28 -0.28
C ALA A 280 -21.22 -9.63 1.04
N LEU A 281 -20.21 -8.77 1.01
CA LEU A 281 -19.57 -8.15 2.17
C LEU A 281 -19.83 -6.64 2.28
N GLY A 282 -20.48 -6.05 1.28
CA GLY A 282 -20.89 -4.64 1.29
C GLY A 282 -21.94 -4.36 2.36
N ILE A 283 -21.95 -3.15 2.91
CA ILE A 283 -22.90 -2.73 3.93
C ILE A 283 -24.33 -2.75 3.34
N GLY A 284 -25.18 -3.62 3.90
CA GLY A 284 -26.54 -3.84 3.41
C GLY A 284 -26.63 -4.69 2.13
N GLY A 285 -25.50 -5.13 1.58
CA GLY A 285 -25.45 -6.03 0.43
C GLY A 285 -25.95 -7.43 0.76
N LYS A 286 -26.72 -8.04 -0.17
CA LYS A 286 -27.24 -9.40 -0.05
C LYS A 286 -26.82 -10.27 -1.23
N SER A 287 -26.28 -9.68 -2.27
CA SER A 287 -25.78 -10.33 -3.48
C SER A 287 -24.35 -9.90 -3.75
N TRP A 288 -23.61 -10.73 -4.49
CA TRP A 288 -22.28 -10.39 -4.98
C TRP A 288 -22.30 -10.05 -6.47
N GLU A 289 -23.49 -9.71 -7.03
CA GLU A 289 -23.68 -9.15 -8.36
C GLU A 289 -22.91 -7.83 -8.52
N ASP A 290 -22.58 -7.49 -9.76
CA ASP A 290 -21.80 -6.30 -10.09
C ASP A 290 -22.64 -5.24 -10.83
N PRO A 291 -23.30 -4.34 -10.10
CA PRO A 291 -24.12 -3.30 -10.72
C PRO A 291 -23.30 -2.17 -11.37
N GLN A 292 -21.98 -2.14 -11.12
CA GLN A 292 -21.09 -1.10 -11.65
C GLN A 292 -20.25 -1.60 -12.84
N GLY A 293 -19.89 -2.90 -12.87
CA GLY A 293 -19.14 -3.56 -13.92
C GLY A 293 -17.63 -3.64 -13.68
N HIS A 294 -17.10 -2.86 -12.73
CA HIS A 294 -15.67 -2.76 -12.47
C HIS A 294 -15.09 -4.07 -11.92
N GLY A 295 -15.73 -4.68 -10.92
CA GLY A 295 -15.25 -5.92 -10.32
C GLY A 295 -15.28 -7.11 -11.29
N THR A 296 -16.20 -7.11 -12.24
CA THR A 296 -16.24 -8.12 -13.31
C THR A 296 -15.00 -8.01 -14.20
N HIS A 297 -14.64 -6.79 -14.62
CA HIS A 297 -13.43 -6.52 -15.40
C HIS A 297 -12.16 -6.92 -14.63
N VAL A 298 -12.08 -6.54 -13.36
CA VAL A 298 -10.98 -6.93 -12.44
C VAL A 298 -10.85 -8.45 -12.34
N CYS A 299 -11.96 -9.16 -12.13
CA CYS A 299 -11.99 -10.62 -12.02
C CYS A 299 -11.47 -11.30 -13.29
N GLY A 300 -11.88 -10.81 -14.48
CA GLY A 300 -11.40 -11.29 -15.77
C GLY A 300 -9.90 -11.08 -15.96
N SER A 301 -9.37 -9.94 -15.53
CA SER A 301 -7.93 -9.63 -15.61
C SER A 301 -7.08 -10.51 -14.67
N VAL A 302 -7.60 -10.92 -13.50
CA VAL A 302 -6.91 -11.88 -12.63
C VAL A 302 -6.80 -13.25 -13.30
N GLY A 303 -7.94 -13.79 -13.81
CA GLY A 303 -7.94 -15.18 -14.23
C GLY A 303 -9.10 -15.60 -15.14
N GLY A 304 -9.67 -14.69 -15.93
CA GLY A 304 -10.64 -15.06 -16.97
C GLY A 304 -10.02 -16.03 -17.97
N THR A 305 -10.77 -17.06 -18.38
CA THR A 305 -10.26 -18.13 -19.25
C THR A 305 -10.06 -17.71 -20.69
N GLY A 306 -10.65 -16.60 -21.12
CA GLY A 306 -10.65 -16.14 -22.52
C GLY A 306 -11.47 -17.03 -23.45
N THR A 307 -12.39 -17.84 -22.95
CA THR A 307 -13.21 -18.78 -23.72
C THR A 307 -13.93 -18.07 -24.86
N MET A 308 -14.52 -16.90 -24.60
CA MET A 308 -15.30 -16.14 -25.60
C MET A 308 -14.42 -15.47 -26.64
N SER A 309 -13.13 -15.31 -26.38
CA SER A 309 -12.13 -14.78 -27.32
C SER A 309 -11.22 -15.86 -27.92
N HIS A 310 -11.61 -17.13 -27.83
CA HIS A 310 -10.79 -18.27 -28.29
C HIS A 310 -9.38 -18.28 -27.69
N GLY A 311 -9.24 -17.81 -26.45
CA GLY A 311 -7.98 -17.78 -25.70
C GLY A 311 -7.13 -16.52 -25.88
N ALA A 312 -7.58 -15.53 -26.64
CA ALA A 312 -6.82 -14.30 -26.89
C ALA A 312 -6.85 -13.30 -25.71
N LEU A 313 -7.97 -13.22 -24.97
CA LEU A 313 -8.17 -12.30 -23.86
C LEU A 313 -8.19 -13.04 -22.52
N LYS A 314 -7.12 -13.78 -22.24
CA LYS A 314 -6.96 -14.47 -20.95
C LYS A 314 -6.48 -13.51 -19.87
N GLY A 315 -6.95 -13.76 -18.63
CA GLY A 315 -6.34 -13.20 -17.43
C GLY A 315 -5.01 -13.86 -17.08
N GLY A 316 -4.23 -13.23 -16.21
CA GLY A 316 -2.87 -13.69 -15.88
C GLY A 316 -2.80 -15.11 -15.34
N ALA A 317 -3.75 -15.51 -14.50
CA ALA A 317 -3.81 -16.82 -13.84
C ALA A 317 -5.10 -17.57 -14.21
N TYR A 318 -5.30 -17.84 -15.50
CA TYR A 318 -6.56 -18.35 -16.06
C TYR A 318 -6.94 -19.79 -15.63
N GLU A 319 -6.07 -20.50 -14.91
CA GLU A 319 -6.37 -21.81 -14.30
C GLU A 319 -6.48 -21.78 -12.78
N ALA A 320 -6.42 -20.59 -12.18
CA ALA A 320 -6.60 -20.43 -10.74
C ALA A 320 -8.08 -20.48 -10.34
N THR A 321 -8.34 -20.86 -9.08
CA THR A 321 -9.67 -20.66 -8.46
C THR A 321 -9.80 -19.22 -7.97
N LEU A 322 -10.91 -18.55 -8.32
CA LEU A 322 -11.21 -17.19 -7.93
C LEU A 322 -12.37 -17.11 -6.94
N LEU A 323 -12.19 -16.30 -5.89
CA LEU A 323 -13.14 -16.06 -4.81
C LEU A 323 -13.50 -14.57 -4.72
N PRO A 324 -14.42 -14.06 -5.56
CA PRO A 324 -14.81 -12.65 -5.55
C PRO A 324 -15.68 -12.27 -4.35
N ALA A 325 -15.48 -11.06 -3.84
CA ALA A 325 -16.32 -10.45 -2.84
C ALA A 325 -16.86 -9.10 -3.35
N SER A 326 -18.18 -8.93 -3.30
CA SER A 326 -18.80 -7.62 -3.49
C SER A 326 -18.71 -6.81 -2.21
N ILE A 327 -18.09 -5.64 -2.29
CA ILE A 327 -18.10 -4.61 -1.24
C ILE A 327 -19.01 -3.44 -1.63
N TRP A 328 -19.85 -3.62 -2.62
CA TRP A 328 -20.88 -2.65 -3.02
C TRP A 328 -21.94 -2.53 -1.95
N SER A 329 -22.24 -1.31 -1.55
CA SER A 329 -23.31 -0.99 -0.62
C SER A 329 -24.51 -0.41 -1.38
N PRO A 330 -25.63 -1.13 -1.47
CA PRO A 330 -26.83 -0.60 -2.11
C PRO A 330 -27.45 0.57 -1.33
N ILE A 331 -27.06 0.75 -0.06
CA ILE A 331 -27.52 1.87 0.77
C ILE A 331 -26.77 3.15 0.41
N MET A 332 -25.47 3.03 0.12
CA MET A 332 -24.58 4.16 -0.19
C MET A 332 -24.53 4.43 -1.71
N ASP A 333 -24.98 3.49 -2.53
CA ASP A 333 -24.79 3.44 -3.99
C ASP A 333 -23.29 3.64 -4.35
N ASN A 334 -22.42 3.02 -3.57
CA ASN A 334 -20.96 3.11 -3.68
C ASN A 334 -20.30 1.95 -2.93
N LEU A 335 -18.97 1.88 -2.98
CA LEU A 335 -18.19 0.96 -2.14
C LEU A 335 -18.39 1.30 -0.65
N GLY A 336 -18.71 0.29 0.13
CA GLY A 336 -18.91 0.43 1.56
C GLY A 336 -18.87 -0.91 2.25
N PHE A 337 -17.89 -1.11 3.14
CA PHE A 337 -17.65 -2.37 3.83
C PHE A 337 -17.33 -2.13 5.31
N PRO A 338 -17.36 -3.17 6.16
CA PRO A 338 -16.94 -3.07 7.54
C PRO A 338 -15.49 -2.63 7.65
N SER A 339 -15.13 -1.78 8.62
CA SER A 339 -13.75 -1.34 8.85
C SER A 339 -12.83 -2.46 9.36
N ASP A 340 -13.40 -3.55 9.85
CA ASP A 340 -12.67 -4.75 10.26
C ASP A 340 -12.25 -5.59 9.04
N PHE A 341 -11.01 -5.50 8.62
CA PHE A 341 -10.48 -6.28 7.51
C PHE A 341 -10.49 -7.79 7.72
N ARG A 342 -10.65 -8.28 8.96
CA ARG A 342 -10.89 -9.71 9.21
C ARG A 342 -12.23 -10.18 8.62
N LYS A 343 -13.20 -9.27 8.49
CA LYS A 343 -14.49 -9.56 7.83
C LYS A 343 -14.35 -9.58 6.31
N LEU A 344 -13.43 -8.81 5.76
CA LEU A 344 -13.17 -8.76 4.32
C LEU A 344 -12.24 -9.89 3.86
N PHE A 345 -11.09 -10.03 4.51
CA PHE A 345 -10.04 -10.99 4.10
C PHE A 345 -10.22 -12.38 4.70
N GLY A 346 -10.86 -12.48 5.87
CA GLY A 346 -10.99 -13.74 6.62
C GLY A 346 -11.79 -14.82 5.90
N PRO A 347 -12.97 -14.56 5.32
CA PRO A 347 -13.72 -15.57 4.59
C PRO A 347 -12.94 -16.22 3.45
N PRO A 348 -12.40 -15.48 2.45
CA PRO A 348 -11.66 -16.10 1.36
C PRO A 348 -10.31 -16.73 1.82
N TYR A 349 -9.66 -16.20 2.85
CA TYR A 349 -8.46 -16.82 3.43
C TYR A 349 -8.74 -18.22 3.99
N ARG A 350 -9.84 -18.38 4.73
CA ARG A 350 -10.27 -19.71 5.23
C ARG A 350 -10.65 -20.68 4.12
N ASP A 351 -11.14 -20.16 2.99
CA ASP A 351 -11.48 -20.95 1.81
C ASP A 351 -10.26 -21.18 0.87
N GLY A 352 -9.05 -20.90 1.36
CA GLY A 352 -7.78 -21.27 0.73
C GLY A 352 -7.07 -20.16 -0.05
N ALA A 353 -7.64 -18.97 -0.18
CA ALA A 353 -6.95 -17.86 -0.86
C ALA A 353 -5.66 -17.48 -0.13
N ARG A 354 -4.61 -17.23 -0.91
CA ARG A 354 -3.32 -16.73 -0.42
C ARG A 354 -2.89 -15.44 -1.12
N ILE A 355 -3.60 -15.04 -2.15
CA ILE A 355 -3.48 -13.78 -2.87
C ILE A 355 -4.82 -13.06 -2.79
N HIS A 356 -4.82 -11.77 -2.47
CA HIS A 356 -6.03 -10.96 -2.43
C HIS A 356 -5.80 -9.61 -3.10
N THR A 357 -6.61 -9.27 -4.09
CA THR A 357 -6.47 -8.03 -4.85
C THR A 357 -7.60 -7.05 -4.59
N ASN A 358 -7.25 -5.76 -4.54
CA ASN A 358 -8.13 -4.65 -4.19
C ASN A 358 -7.87 -3.48 -5.13
N SER A 359 -8.77 -3.29 -6.08
CA SER A 359 -8.70 -2.23 -7.07
C SER A 359 -9.49 -0.98 -6.66
N TRP A 360 -9.34 -0.58 -5.39
CA TRP A 360 -10.03 0.55 -4.79
C TRP A 360 -9.17 1.21 -3.71
N GLY A 361 -9.55 2.43 -3.32
CA GLY A 361 -8.88 3.18 -2.27
C GLY A 361 -9.59 4.49 -1.96
N SER A 362 -9.01 5.31 -1.09
CA SER A 362 -9.48 6.65 -0.81
C SER A 362 -8.66 7.69 -1.56
N PRO A 363 -9.27 8.58 -2.35
CA PRO A 363 -8.56 9.68 -3.00
C PRO A 363 -8.27 10.87 -2.07
N ARG A 364 -8.49 10.69 -0.75
CA ARG A 364 -8.22 11.68 0.28
C ARG A 364 -6.98 11.28 1.07
N ASN A 365 -6.32 12.27 1.64
CA ASN A 365 -5.14 12.10 2.51
C ASN A 365 -4.06 11.24 1.82
N LEU A 366 -3.73 11.65 0.60
CA LEU A 366 -2.79 10.93 -0.26
C LEU A 366 -1.41 10.83 0.39
N GLY A 367 -0.76 9.70 0.22
CA GLY A 367 0.54 9.38 0.83
C GLY A 367 0.48 8.96 2.29
N GLU A 368 -0.65 9.07 2.95
CA GLU A 368 -0.80 8.93 4.38
C GLU A 368 -0.95 7.47 4.86
N TYR A 369 -0.21 7.09 5.91
CA TYR A 369 -0.42 5.83 6.63
C TYR A 369 -1.50 6.03 7.69
N ASP A 370 -2.74 5.70 7.36
CA ASP A 370 -3.91 5.90 8.19
C ASP A 370 -4.30 4.65 9.01
N SER A 371 -5.44 4.70 9.70
CA SER A 371 -5.95 3.56 10.48
C SER A 371 -6.26 2.34 9.62
N PHE A 372 -6.66 2.53 8.35
CA PHE A 372 -6.92 1.42 7.43
C PHE A 372 -5.64 0.74 6.98
N SER A 373 -4.60 1.52 6.66
CA SER A 373 -3.27 0.99 6.35
C SER A 373 -2.70 0.19 7.52
N SER A 374 -2.85 0.70 8.75
CA SER A 374 -2.48 -0.01 9.98
C SER A 374 -3.26 -1.32 10.17
N SER A 375 -4.56 -1.31 9.88
CA SER A 375 -5.44 -2.49 10.01
C SER A 375 -5.12 -3.57 8.98
N VAL A 376 -4.78 -3.18 7.74
CA VAL A 376 -4.30 -4.11 6.70
C VAL A 376 -2.96 -4.72 7.11
N ASP A 377 -2.01 -3.90 7.55
CA ASP A 377 -0.72 -4.38 8.03
C ASP A 377 -0.87 -5.36 9.19
N LYS A 378 -1.80 -5.10 10.10
CA LYS A 378 -2.12 -6.01 11.20
C LYS A 378 -2.63 -7.34 10.70
N TYR A 379 -3.55 -7.35 9.73
CA TYR A 379 -4.07 -8.60 9.16
C TYR A 379 -2.96 -9.42 8.48
N VAL A 380 -2.11 -8.79 7.68
CA VAL A 380 -0.99 -9.48 7.00
C VAL A 380 0.07 -9.92 8.02
N TRP A 381 0.31 -9.13 9.07
CA TRP A 381 1.17 -9.54 10.18
C TRP A 381 0.66 -10.81 10.86
N GLU A 382 -0.64 -10.93 11.11
CA GLU A 382 -1.26 -12.11 11.70
C GLU A 382 -1.29 -13.32 10.74
N ASN A 383 -1.30 -13.08 9.42
CA ASN A 383 -1.40 -14.09 8.35
C ASN A 383 -0.25 -13.95 7.33
N PRO A 384 1.00 -14.35 7.67
CA PRO A 384 2.19 -14.05 6.87
C PRO A 384 2.30 -14.77 5.52
N ASP A 385 1.40 -15.69 5.22
CA ASP A 385 1.26 -16.38 3.94
C ASP A 385 0.17 -15.76 3.03
N PHE A 386 -0.41 -14.62 3.45
CA PHE A 386 -1.47 -13.92 2.71
C PHE A 386 -0.96 -12.62 2.10
N LEU A 387 -0.71 -12.62 0.79
CA LEU A 387 -0.30 -11.43 0.05
C LEU A 387 -1.52 -10.61 -0.36
N VAL A 388 -1.56 -9.37 0.10
CA VAL A 388 -2.60 -8.40 -0.27
C VAL A 388 -2.03 -7.39 -1.25
N LEU A 389 -2.75 -7.14 -2.35
CA LEU A 389 -2.41 -6.13 -3.34
C LEU A 389 -3.41 -4.98 -3.29
N PHE A 390 -2.92 -3.75 -3.48
CA PHE A 390 -3.75 -2.56 -3.64
C PHE A 390 -3.32 -1.73 -4.85
N ALA A 391 -4.30 -1.13 -5.51
CA ALA A 391 -4.05 -0.09 -6.51
C ALA A 391 -3.39 1.14 -5.86
N ALA A 392 -2.41 1.73 -6.53
CA ALA A 392 -1.72 2.93 -6.04
C ALA A 392 -2.63 4.16 -6.02
N GLY A 393 -3.63 4.20 -6.89
CA GLY A 393 -4.52 5.34 -7.12
C GLY A 393 -4.30 6.02 -8.46
N ASN A 394 -5.22 6.91 -8.83
CA ASN A 394 -5.23 7.62 -10.11
C ASN A 394 -5.14 9.14 -9.93
N SER A 395 -4.37 9.56 -8.94
CA SER A 395 -4.20 10.99 -8.57
C SER A 395 -2.94 11.63 -9.15
N GLY A 396 -2.28 10.98 -10.13
CA GLY A 396 -1.14 11.56 -10.83
C GLY A 396 -1.53 12.84 -11.58
N GLN A 397 -0.77 13.90 -11.39
CA GLN A 397 -0.95 15.19 -12.03
C GLN A 397 0.38 15.94 -12.11
N ASP A 398 0.46 16.91 -12.98
CA ASP A 398 1.56 17.89 -13.09
C ASP A 398 1.02 19.27 -12.71
N ALA A 399 0.85 19.51 -11.39
CA ALA A 399 0.23 20.73 -10.89
C ALA A 399 1.16 21.96 -10.99
N ASN A 400 2.49 21.73 -11.01
CA ASN A 400 3.49 22.78 -11.13
C ASN A 400 3.84 23.12 -12.60
N ALA A 401 3.31 22.34 -13.56
CA ALA A 401 3.52 22.49 -14.99
C ALA A 401 5.01 22.41 -15.41
N ASP A 402 5.76 21.48 -14.82
CA ASP A 402 7.17 21.25 -15.17
C ASP A 402 7.38 20.11 -16.19
N GLY A 403 6.30 19.46 -16.63
CA GLY A 403 6.30 18.34 -17.58
C GLY A 403 6.59 17.00 -16.93
N ARG A 404 6.38 16.87 -15.62
CA ARG A 404 6.54 15.65 -14.82
C ARG A 404 5.36 15.44 -13.89
N ILE A 405 5.06 14.20 -13.59
CA ILE A 405 4.00 13.87 -12.63
C ILE A 405 4.50 14.09 -11.21
N ASP A 406 3.76 14.86 -10.43
CA ASP A 406 4.04 15.17 -9.03
C ASP A 406 4.07 13.91 -8.15
N GLU A 407 4.91 13.97 -7.11
CA GLU A 407 5.07 12.91 -6.12
C GLU A 407 4.01 12.97 -5.00
N GLY A 408 3.95 11.93 -4.14
CA GLY A 408 3.18 11.94 -2.88
C GLY A 408 1.68 11.67 -3.05
N SER A 409 1.24 11.02 -4.14
CA SER A 409 -0.19 10.89 -4.48
C SER A 409 -0.79 9.47 -4.27
N VAL A 410 -0.11 8.58 -3.54
CA VAL A 410 -0.59 7.20 -3.32
C VAL A 410 -1.80 7.17 -2.38
N SER A 411 -2.84 6.42 -2.75
CA SER A 411 -4.09 6.29 -2.00
C SER A 411 -3.99 5.27 -0.85
N SER A 412 -4.65 5.52 0.28
CA SER A 412 -4.87 4.50 1.32
C SER A 412 -5.93 3.48 0.84
N PRO A 413 -5.80 2.16 1.20
CA PRO A 413 -4.78 1.51 2.00
C PRO A 413 -3.51 1.08 1.25
N GLY A 414 -3.30 1.49 -0.02
CA GLY A 414 -2.07 1.24 -0.78
C GLY A 414 -0.79 1.75 -0.08
N THR A 415 -0.92 2.67 0.88
CA THR A 415 0.17 3.16 1.72
C THR A 415 0.58 2.20 2.84
N ALA A 416 -0.10 1.06 3.04
CA ALA A 416 0.30 0.03 3.99
C ALA A 416 1.67 -0.57 3.62
N LYS A 417 2.46 -1.02 4.62
CA LYS A 417 3.83 -1.52 4.44
C LYS A 417 3.88 -2.91 3.82
N ASN A 418 2.99 -3.78 4.30
CA ASN A 418 3.03 -5.22 4.01
C ASN A 418 2.30 -5.61 2.72
N VAL A 419 1.64 -4.68 2.07
CA VAL A 419 0.95 -4.92 0.80
C VAL A 419 1.90 -4.76 -0.39
N LEU A 420 1.51 -5.29 -1.54
CA LEU A 420 2.12 -4.96 -2.82
C LEU A 420 1.25 -3.89 -3.50
N THR A 421 1.75 -2.66 -3.54
CA THR A 421 1.05 -1.53 -4.16
C THR A 421 1.44 -1.42 -5.61
N VAL A 422 0.45 -1.32 -6.50
CA VAL A 422 0.63 -1.43 -7.94
C VAL A 422 0.26 -0.14 -8.64
N GLY A 423 1.22 0.47 -9.33
CA GLY A 423 1.02 1.58 -10.25
C GLY A 423 0.69 1.10 -11.66
N ALA A 424 0.26 2.02 -12.53
CA ALA A 424 -0.07 1.72 -13.90
C ALA A 424 1.04 2.14 -14.86
N SER A 425 1.61 1.20 -15.60
CA SER A 425 2.36 1.48 -16.83
C SER A 425 1.42 1.51 -18.04
N GLU A 426 1.93 1.97 -19.16
CA GLU A 426 1.16 1.93 -20.39
C GLU A 426 1.11 0.52 -20.99
N ASN A 427 0.02 0.27 -21.71
CA ASN A 427 -0.13 -0.85 -22.61
C ASN A 427 0.42 -0.48 -24.01
N LEU A 428 0.23 -1.35 -24.99
CA LEU A 428 0.55 -1.09 -26.39
C LEU A 428 -0.67 -1.37 -27.26
N LEU A 429 -1.38 -0.30 -27.66
CA LEU A 429 -2.60 -0.42 -28.43
C LEU A 429 -2.79 0.77 -29.37
N ALA A 430 -2.62 0.53 -30.66
CA ALA A 430 -2.74 1.57 -31.67
C ALA A 430 -4.18 1.86 -32.12
N VAL A 431 -5.10 0.92 -31.90
CA VAL A 431 -6.51 0.99 -32.32
C VAL A 431 -7.41 0.50 -31.19
N GLY A 432 -8.58 1.11 -31.06
CA GLY A 432 -9.55 0.78 -30.02
C GLY A 432 -9.26 1.49 -28.69
N GLY A 433 -10.21 1.45 -27.76
CA GLY A 433 -10.12 2.18 -26.52
C GLY A 433 -9.97 3.69 -26.68
N ILE A 434 -9.24 4.33 -25.79
CA ILE A 434 -9.01 5.78 -25.81
C ILE A 434 -7.69 6.06 -26.52
N GLN A 435 -7.75 6.80 -27.64
CA GLN A 435 -6.60 7.14 -28.51
C GLN A 435 -6.28 8.65 -28.50
N LYS A 436 -6.98 9.42 -27.66
CA LYS A 436 -6.76 10.88 -27.53
C LYS A 436 -5.49 11.16 -26.72
N PRO A 437 -4.83 12.30 -26.99
CA PRO A 437 -3.77 12.80 -26.11
C PRO A 437 -4.24 12.96 -24.66
N VAL A 438 -3.33 12.77 -23.73
CA VAL A 438 -3.60 12.84 -22.27
C VAL A 438 -4.15 14.22 -21.88
N GLY A 439 -3.65 15.31 -22.48
CA GLY A 439 -4.16 16.66 -22.25
C GLY A 439 -5.60 16.91 -22.72
N GLU A 440 -6.16 16.02 -23.55
CA GLU A 440 -7.56 16.11 -24.03
C GLU A 440 -8.54 15.21 -23.24
N LEU A 441 -8.04 14.46 -22.26
CA LEU A 441 -8.86 13.65 -21.38
C LEU A 441 -9.62 14.55 -20.40
N ARG A 442 -10.58 13.95 -19.67
CA ARG A 442 -11.29 14.64 -18.60
C ARG A 442 -10.28 15.26 -17.62
N ASP A 443 -10.41 16.54 -17.34
CA ASP A 443 -9.51 17.34 -16.52
C ASP A 443 -8.05 17.40 -17.06
N GLY A 444 -7.76 16.83 -18.23
CA GLY A 444 -6.41 16.76 -18.81
C GLY A 444 -5.78 18.12 -19.05
N ALA A 445 -6.56 19.10 -19.51
CA ALA A 445 -6.09 20.47 -19.76
C ALA A 445 -5.59 21.18 -18.48
N THR A 446 -6.03 20.74 -17.30
CA THR A 446 -5.59 21.28 -16.00
C THR A 446 -4.54 20.41 -15.33
N LYS A 447 -4.67 19.08 -15.42
CA LYS A 447 -3.76 18.14 -14.77
C LYS A 447 -2.46 17.89 -15.53
N TRP A 448 -2.51 18.01 -16.88
CA TRP A 448 -1.40 17.68 -17.79
C TRP A 448 -1.32 18.72 -18.91
N SER A 449 -1.03 19.96 -18.51
CA SER A 449 -1.15 21.14 -19.38
C SER A 449 0.04 21.37 -20.30
N VAL A 450 1.20 20.75 -20.03
CA VAL A 450 2.46 21.00 -20.73
C VAL A 450 3.07 19.72 -21.33
N GLU A 451 3.97 19.95 -22.32
CA GLU A 451 4.73 18.87 -22.94
C GLU A 451 5.83 18.31 -21.99
N PRO A 452 6.20 17.03 -22.09
CA PRO A 452 5.76 16.06 -23.11
C PRO A 452 4.41 15.39 -22.77
N ILE A 453 3.91 15.49 -21.54
CA ILE A 453 2.73 14.75 -21.06
C ILE A 453 1.46 15.13 -21.84
N ARG A 454 1.31 16.40 -22.18
CA ARG A 454 0.09 16.90 -22.82
C ARG A 454 -0.26 16.18 -24.14
N SER A 455 0.74 15.94 -24.99
CA SER A 455 0.53 15.31 -26.31
C SER A 455 0.68 13.80 -26.28
N ASP A 456 1.06 13.22 -25.14
CA ASP A 456 1.24 11.81 -24.93
C ASP A 456 -0.07 11.03 -25.08
N LYS A 457 0.02 9.76 -25.47
CA LYS A 457 -1.13 8.85 -25.56
C LYS A 457 -1.04 7.78 -24.49
N LEU A 458 -2.18 7.26 -24.07
CA LEU A 458 -2.28 6.33 -22.96
C LEU A 458 -1.69 4.92 -23.23
N SER A 459 -1.43 4.53 -24.49
CA SER A 459 -1.09 3.13 -24.80
C SER A 459 -0.22 3.03 -26.04
N ASP A 460 0.75 3.90 -26.22
CA ASP A 460 1.64 3.88 -27.38
C ASP A 460 3.08 3.48 -27.03
N ASN A 461 3.45 3.46 -25.76
CA ASN A 461 4.79 3.07 -25.32
C ASN A 461 4.80 2.27 -24.01
N PRO A 462 5.04 0.95 -24.04
CA PRO A 462 5.01 0.13 -22.82
C PRO A 462 6.15 0.43 -21.83
N LYS A 463 7.07 1.34 -22.13
CA LYS A 463 8.04 1.88 -21.15
C LYS A 463 7.52 3.09 -20.38
N GLY A 464 6.37 3.63 -20.76
CA GLY A 464 5.72 4.76 -20.11
C GLY A 464 5.01 4.36 -18.83
N ILE A 465 4.93 5.32 -17.90
CA ILE A 465 4.09 5.23 -16.71
C ILE A 465 2.87 6.11 -16.96
N ALA A 466 1.67 5.52 -16.93
CA ALA A 466 0.45 6.26 -17.22
C ALA A 466 0.36 7.55 -16.38
N ALA A 467 0.06 8.68 -17.01
CA ALA A 467 0.08 10.00 -16.38
C ALA A 467 -0.80 10.10 -15.14
N PHE A 468 -1.95 9.41 -15.14
CA PHE A 468 -2.87 9.37 -13.99
C PHE A 468 -2.36 8.51 -12.82
N SER A 469 -1.42 7.57 -13.04
CA SER A 469 -0.96 6.68 -11.97
C SER A 469 -0.39 7.47 -10.81
N SER A 470 -0.81 7.17 -9.58
CA SER A 470 -0.27 7.82 -8.39
C SER A 470 1.21 7.48 -8.18
N ARG A 471 1.97 8.46 -7.69
CA ARG A 471 3.41 8.39 -7.40
C ARG A 471 3.64 8.43 -5.89
N GLY A 472 4.68 7.76 -5.42
CA GLY A 472 5.21 7.94 -4.08
C GLY A 472 6.05 9.22 -3.96
N PRO A 473 6.83 9.35 -2.88
CA PRO A 473 6.84 8.48 -1.72
C PRO A 473 5.57 8.67 -0.86
N THR A 474 5.41 7.83 0.16
CA THR A 474 4.46 8.12 1.23
C THR A 474 4.96 9.28 2.08
N THR A 475 4.08 9.85 2.92
CA THR A 475 4.45 11.02 3.77
C THR A 475 5.58 10.71 4.75
N ASP A 476 5.78 9.45 5.12
CA ASP A 476 6.89 8.98 5.95
C ASP A 476 8.14 8.54 5.13
N GLY A 477 8.13 8.76 3.81
CA GLY A 477 9.26 8.56 2.90
C GLY A 477 9.41 7.16 2.33
N ARG A 478 8.43 6.24 2.55
CA ARG A 478 8.49 4.88 2.00
C ARG A 478 8.26 4.87 0.49
N LEU A 479 9.00 3.97 -0.17
CA LEU A 479 8.86 3.72 -1.60
C LEU A 479 7.48 3.08 -1.90
N LYS A 480 6.70 3.77 -2.72
CA LYS A 480 5.44 3.32 -3.31
C LYS A 480 5.29 3.95 -4.71
N PRO A 481 4.60 3.28 -5.65
CA PRO A 481 4.22 1.86 -5.63
C PRO A 481 5.47 0.96 -5.57
N GLU A 482 5.33 -0.33 -5.21
CA GLU A 482 6.47 -1.25 -5.31
C GLU A 482 6.72 -1.73 -6.74
N VAL A 483 5.66 -1.92 -7.52
CA VAL A 483 5.76 -2.34 -8.93
C VAL A 483 4.72 -1.63 -9.77
N VAL A 484 4.89 -1.69 -11.08
CA VAL A 484 3.88 -1.26 -12.05
C VAL A 484 3.49 -2.43 -12.98
N ALA A 485 2.33 -2.30 -13.60
CA ALA A 485 1.83 -3.21 -14.63
C ALA A 485 0.94 -2.44 -15.62
N PRO A 486 0.65 -2.96 -16.82
CA PRO A 486 -0.22 -2.30 -17.78
C PRO A 486 -1.58 -1.93 -17.17
N GLY A 487 -1.95 -0.66 -17.29
CA GLY A 487 -3.20 -0.13 -16.72
C GLY A 487 -3.98 0.76 -17.67
N THR A 488 -3.67 0.75 -18.97
CA THR A 488 -4.31 1.63 -19.96
C THR A 488 -4.89 0.80 -21.11
N ASN A 489 -6.13 1.11 -21.51
CA ASN A 489 -6.86 0.40 -22.56
C ASN A 489 -6.83 -1.14 -22.41
N ILE A 490 -7.04 -1.63 -21.19
CA ILE A 490 -7.10 -3.06 -20.92
C ILE A 490 -8.49 -3.59 -21.27
N VAL A 491 -8.54 -4.65 -22.05
CA VAL A 491 -9.76 -5.37 -22.42
C VAL A 491 -9.94 -6.58 -21.50
N SER A 492 -11.10 -6.66 -20.85
CA SER A 492 -11.44 -7.77 -19.98
C SER A 492 -12.96 -8.01 -19.95
N THR A 493 -13.42 -8.97 -19.17
CA THR A 493 -14.81 -9.43 -19.12
C THR A 493 -15.77 -8.31 -18.76
N ARG A 494 -16.90 -8.25 -19.47
CA ARG A 494 -17.98 -7.28 -19.32
C ARG A 494 -19.09 -7.86 -18.45
N SER A 495 -19.55 -7.11 -17.46
CA SER A 495 -20.72 -7.48 -16.66
C SER A 495 -22.00 -7.46 -17.49
N LYS A 496 -22.85 -8.48 -17.32
CA LYS A 496 -24.19 -8.58 -17.88
C LYS A 496 -25.25 -7.89 -17.04
N HIS A 497 -24.87 -7.31 -15.91
CA HIS A 497 -25.81 -6.59 -15.05
C HIS A 497 -26.34 -5.35 -15.78
N PRO A 498 -27.69 -5.09 -15.78
CA PRO A 498 -28.29 -4.02 -16.59
C PRO A 498 -27.83 -2.60 -16.28
N LYS A 499 -27.28 -2.37 -15.08
CA LYS A 499 -26.76 -1.07 -14.63
C LYS A 499 -25.26 -0.91 -14.85
N ALA A 500 -24.58 -1.96 -15.30
CA ALA A 500 -23.12 -1.92 -15.43
C ALA A 500 -22.67 -0.83 -16.42
N SER A 501 -21.60 -0.12 -16.03
CA SER A 501 -20.97 0.90 -16.84
C SER A 501 -20.30 0.28 -18.08
N LEU A 502 -20.22 1.07 -19.15
CA LEU A 502 -19.44 0.74 -20.34
C LEU A 502 -17.96 1.16 -20.21
N MET A 503 -17.56 1.66 -19.07
CA MET A 503 -16.17 2.07 -18.75
C MET A 503 -15.53 2.96 -19.84
N TRP A 504 -14.44 2.51 -20.47
CA TRP A 504 -13.77 3.21 -21.57
C TRP A 504 -14.33 2.85 -22.95
N GLY A 505 -15.35 2.01 -23.00
CA GLY A 505 -16.07 1.61 -24.20
C GLY A 505 -16.13 0.11 -24.39
N VAL A 506 -17.13 -0.30 -25.17
CA VAL A 506 -17.39 -1.70 -25.47
C VAL A 506 -16.38 -2.20 -26.51
N TYR A 507 -15.74 -3.34 -26.25
CA TYR A 507 -15.00 -4.07 -27.26
C TYR A 507 -15.97 -4.93 -28.09
N ASP A 508 -16.74 -5.79 -27.40
CA ASP A 508 -17.84 -6.57 -27.97
C ASP A 508 -18.91 -6.89 -26.91
N GLU A 509 -19.78 -7.87 -27.16
CA GLU A 509 -20.84 -8.24 -26.22
C GLU A 509 -20.30 -8.84 -24.89
N ASN A 510 -19.08 -9.42 -24.89
CA ASN A 510 -18.44 -10.10 -23.76
C ASN A 510 -17.33 -9.28 -23.09
N TYR A 511 -16.81 -8.27 -23.76
CA TYR A 511 -15.60 -7.56 -23.32
C TYR A 511 -15.76 -6.04 -23.38
N VAL A 512 -15.02 -5.36 -22.52
CA VAL A 512 -15.04 -3.90 -22.38
C VAL A 512 -13.63 -3.37 -22.11
N TYR A 513 -13.31 -2.18 -22.63
CA TYR A 513 -12.09 -1.45 -22.31
C TYR A 513 -12.20 -0.76 -20.95
N ALA A 514 -11.12 -0.78 -20.19
CA ALA A 514 -10.97 0.03 -18.98
C ALA A 514 -9.52 0.49 -18.80
N GLY A 515 -9.31 1.47 -17.92
CA GLY A 515 -7.98 1.90 -17.53
C GLY A 515 -7.97 2.49 -16.13
N GLY A 516 -6.80 2.44 -15.51
CA GLY A 516 -6.56 2.83 -14.13
C GLY A 516 -5.55 1.91 -13.48
N THR A 517 -5.07 2.27 -12.32
CA THR A 517 -4.30 1.36 -11.47
C THR A 517 -5.12 0.13 -11.06
N SER A 518 -6.45 0.23 -11.17
CA SER A 518 -7.41 -0.88 -11.03
C SER A 518 -7.22 -2.00 -12.04
N MET A 519 -6.64 -1.76 -13.21
CA MET A 519 -6.40 -2.78 -14.23
C MET A 519 -4.99 -3.37 -14.08
N ALA A 520 -4.03 -2.55 -13.67
CA ALA A 520 -2.67 -2.98 -13.34
C ALA A 520 -2.63 -3.95 -12.14
N THR A 521 -3.43 -3.68 -11.13
CA THR A 521 -3.46 -4.45 -9.87
C THR A 521 -3.92 -5.89 -10.06
N PRO A 522 -5.03 -6.21 -10.75
CA PRO A 522 -5.44 -7.59 -10.98
C PRO A 522 -4.50 -8.35 -11.92
N LEU A 523 -3.87 -7.71 -12.90
CA LEU A 523 -2.82 -8.34 -13.71
C LEU A 523 -1.63 -8.74 -12.83
N THR A 524 -1.22 -7.86 -11.91
CA THR A 524 -0.18 -8.17 -10.91
C THR A 524 -0.64 -9.25 -9.93
N ALA A 525 -1.93 -9.31 -9.58
CA ALA A 525 -2.47 -10.40 -8.76
C ALA A 525 -2.41 -11.74 -9.50
N GLY A 526 -2.75 -11.78 -10.79
CA GLY A 526 -2.52 -12.94 -11.64
C GLY A 526 -1.06 -13.36 -11.65
N ALA A 527 -0.14 -12.38 -11.73
CA ALA A 527 1.31 -12.64 -11.65
C ALA A 527 1.72 -13.21 -10.28
N ALA A 528 1.15 -12.71 -9.18
CA ALA A 528 1.41 -13.22 -7.83
C ALA A 528 0.91 -14.66 -7.65
N VAL A 529 -0.22 -15.01 -8.25
CA VAL A 529 -0.76 -16.38 -8.28
C VAL A 529 0.17 -17.31 -9.04
N VAL A 530 0.63 -16.92 -10.21
CA VAL A 530 1.59 -17.68 -11.03
C VAL A 530 2.94 -17.77 -10.34
N ALA A 531 3.42 -16.69 -9.71
CA ALA A 531 4.66 -16.71 -8.92
C ALA A 531 4.57 -17.69 -7.74
N ARG A 532 3.43 -17.78 -7.07
CA ARG A 532 3.21 -18.74 -6.00
C ARG A 532 3.23 -20.17 -6.53
N GLN A 533 2.57 -20.45 -7.66
CA GLN A 533 2.67 -21.75 -8.33
C GLN A 533 4.12 -22.09 -8.66
N TYR A 534 4.85 -21.16 -9.27
CA TYR A 534 6.27 -21.34 -9.63
C TYR A 534 7.16 -21.65 -8.42
N LEU A 535 6.97 -20.92 -7.30
CA LEU A 535 7.69 -21.18 -6.06
C LEU A 535 7.41 -22.59 -5.50
N VAL A 536 6.16 -23.04 -5.59
CA VAL A 536 5.77 -24.39 -5.13
C VAL A 536 6.29 -25.47 -6.07
N ASP A 537 6.03 -25.34 -7.36
CA ASP A 537 6.23 -26.43 -8.33
C ASP A 537 7.69 -26.51 -8.84
N ALA A 538 8.35 -25.36 -9.06
CA ALA A 538 9.71 -25.29 -9.60
C ALA A 538 10.76 -25.08 -8.50
N ALA A 539 10.58 -24.06 -7.64
CA ALA A 539 11.53 -23.74 -6.57
C ALA A 539 11.37 -24.65 -5.33
N ARG A 540 10.32 -25.49 -5.27
CA ARG A 540 10.06 -26.47 -4.18
C ARG A 540 9.84 -25.86 -2.81
N VAL A 541 9.34 -24.64 -2.73
CA VAL A 541 8.92 -23.98 -1.50
C VAL A 541 7.46 -24.33 -1.23
N THR A 542 7.19 -25.25 -0.32
CA THR A 542 5.85 -25.85 -0.14
C THR A 542 4.78 -24.85 0.32
N GLN A 543 5.14 -23.86 1.12
CA GLN A 543 4.23 -22.83 1.67
C GLN A 543 4.94 -21.47 1.64
N PRO A 544 5.07 -20.85 0.46
CA PRO A 544 5.77 -19.58 0.36
C PRO A 544 5.05 -18.50 1.15
N SER A 545 5.82 -17.67 1.89
CA SER A 545 5.28 -16.50 2.57
C SER A 545 4.86 -15.42 1.58
N ALA A 546 3.99 -14.51 2.02
CA ALA A 546 3.66 -13.30 1.27
C ALA A 546 4.94 -12.48 0.95
N ALA A 547 5.88 -12.42 1.89
CA ALA A 547 7.16 -11.76 1.70
C ALA A 547 7.99 -12.40 0.58
N LEU A 548 8.03 -13.75 0.47
CA LEU A 548 8.76 -14.42 -0.60
C LEU A 548 8.11 -14.20 -1.97
N ILE A 549 6.77 -14.25 -2.05
CA ILE A 549 6.07 -13.97 -3.30
C ILE A 549 6.34 -12.52 -3.76
N LYS A 550 6.23 -11.55 -2.84
CA LYS A 550 6.54 -10.13 -3.09
C LYS A 550 8.02 -9.98 -3.51
N ALA A 551 8.95 -10.60 -2.79
CA ALA A 551 10.38 -10.56 -3.12
C ALA A 551 10.67 -11.09 -4.52
N THR A 552 10.01 -12.18 -4.94
CA THR A 552 10.19 -12.80 -6.26
C THR A 552 9.68 -11.88 -7.38
N LEU A 553 8.50 -11.25 -7.19
CA LEU A 553 7.93 -10.29 -8.15
C LEU A 553 8.82 -9.04 -8.29
N VAL A 554 9.26 -8.48 -7.17
CA VAL A 554 10.16 -7.31 -7.13
C VAL A 554 11.51 -7.63 -7.76
N HIS A 555 12.09 -8.79 -7.45
CA HIS A 555 13.40 -9.24 -7.93
C HIS A 555 13.46 -9.35 -9.45
N SER A 556 12.41 -9.89 -10.06
CA SER A 556 12.32 -10.15 -11.52
C SER A 556 11.78 -8.96 -12.31
N ALA A 557 11.30 -7.88 -11.67
CA ALA A 557 10.69 -6.76 -12.36
C ALA A 557 11.66 -6.10 -13.37
N LEU A 558 11.10 -5.59 -14.47
CA LEU A 558 11.83 -4.91 -15.54
C LEU A 558 11.98 -3.42 -15.23
N ASP A 559 13.21 -2.90 -15.20
CA ASP A 559 13.47 -1.46 -15.09
C ASP A 559 13.02 -0.73 -16.38
N LEU A 560 12.14 0.23 -16.24
CA LEU A 560 11.61 1.02 -17.37
C LEU A 560 12.45 2.27 -17.69
N TYR A 561 13.50 2.55 -16.89
CA TYR A 561 14.38 3.71 -17.11
C TYR A 561 14.91 3.76 -18.56
N PRO A 562 14.93 4.94 -19.21
CA PRO A 562 14.62 6.31 -18.73
C PRO A 562 13.13 6.68 -18.85
N GLY A 563 12.21 5.77 -19.13
CA GLY A 563 10.81 6.02 -19.43
C GLY A 563 10.56 6.25 -20.92
N GLN A 564 9.38 6.74 -21.25
CA GLN A 564 8.94 6.87 -22.65
C GLN A 564 9.48 8.11 -23.38
N TYR A 565 9.82 9.18 -22.67
CA TYR A 565 10.25 10.43 -23.30
C TYR A 565 11.76 10.50 -23.55
N GLY A 566 12.49 9.39 -23.35
CA GLY A 566 13.94 9.36 -23.51
C GLY A 566 14.69 10.14 -22.43
N THR A 567 15.94 10.54 -22.72
CA THR A 567 16.81 11.32 -21.82
C THR A 567 16.80 12.79 -22.20
N GLY A 568 16.77 13.70 -21.21
CA GLY A 568 16.81 15.15 -21.42
C GLY A 568 15.78 15.91 -20.60
N ILE A 569 15.43 17.12 -21.04
CA ILE A 569 14.36 17.94 -20.43
C ILE A 569 13.03 17.21 -20.65
N GLY A 570 12.29 16.95 -19.56
CA GLY A 570 11.05 16.17 -19.62
C GLY A 570 11.24 14.66 -19.53
N GLN A 571 12.46 14.15 -19.25
CA GLN A 571 12.68 12.73 -18.97
C GLN A 571 11.72 12.26 -17.87
N GLU A 572 11.00 11.15 -18.12
CA GLU A 572 9.97 10.64 -17.23
C GLU A 572 10.56 10.08 -15.93
N LEU A 573 11.52 9.15 -16.04
CA LEU A 573 12.18 8.52 -14.91
C LEU A 573 13.58 9.10 -14.72
N GLN A 574 13.81 9.81 -13.61
CA GLN A 574 15.07 10.51 -13.36
C GLN A 574 16.23 9.59 -12.95
N SER A 575 15.90 8.39 -12.46
CA SER A 575 16.88 7.36 -12.05
C SER A 575 16.40 5.97 -12.45
N PRO A 576 17.34 5.01 -12.60
CA PRO A 576 16.98 3.60 -12.61
C PRO A 576 16.22 3.20 -11.35
N ARG A 577 15.60 2.02 -11.38
CA ARG A 577 14.93 1.45 -10.20
C ARG A 577 15.89 1.27 -9.00
N PRO A 578 15.39 1.35 -7.74
CA PRO A 578 14.02 1.72 -7.40
C PRO A 578 13.82 3.22 -7.41
N ASN A 579 12.61 3.67 -7.79
CA ASN A 579 12.20 5.06 -7.65
C ASN A 579 10.69 5.18 -7.43
N VAL A 580 10.22 6.34 -7.01
CA VAL A 580 8.82 6.57 -6.59
C VAL A 580 7.79 6.56 -7.73
N HIS A 581 8.22 6.46 -8.98
CA HIS A 581 7.34 6.42 -10.16
C HIS A 581 7.02 4.99 -10.58
N GLN A 582 8.03 4.12 -10.67
CA GLN A 582 7.90 2.73 -11.12
C GLN A 582 8.10 1.69 -10.01
N GLY A 583 8.49 2.12 -8.78
CA GLY A 583 8.96 1.22 -7.76
C GLY A 583 10.22 0.47 -8.21
N TYR A 584 10.15 -0.85 -8.11
CA TYR A 584 11.21 -1.75 -8.59
C TYR A 584 11.08 -2.10 -10.07
N GLY A 585 10.09 -1.53 -10.78
CA GLY A 585 9.88 -1.72 -12.20
C GLY A 585 8.57 -2.42 -12.55
N ARG A 586 8.38 -2.75 -13.83
CA ARG A 586 7.21 -3.48 -14.32
C ARG A 586 7.38 -4.98 -14.07
N VAL A 587 6.31 -5.61 -13.56
CA VAL A 587 6.27 -7.07 -13.37
C VAL A 587 6.57 -7.79 -14.68
N ASP A 588 7.50 -8.76 -14.64
CA ASP A 588 7.96 -9.53 -15.79
C ASP A 588 7.91 -11.04 -15.48
N MET A 589 6.93 -11.72 -16.08
CA MET A 589 6.67 -13.14 -15.86
C MET A 589 7.60 -14.04 -16.68
N ASP A 590 8.16 -13.53 -17.77
CA ASP A 590 9.19 -14.26 -18.53
C ASP A 590 10.48 -14.36 -17.69
N ALA A 591 10.96 -13.25 -17.17
CA ALA A 591 12.11 -13.23 -16.26
C ALA A 591 11.87 -14.04 -14.99
N LEU A 592 10.69 -13.90 -14.35
CA LEU A 592 10.34 -14.60 -13.12
C LEU A 592 10.41 -16.12 -13.29
N THR A 593 9.81 -16.66 -14.34
CA THR A 593 9.71 -18.11 -14.53
C THR A 593 10.99 -18.77 -15.07
N GLN A 594 12.09 -18.00 -15.18
CA GLN A 594 13.43 -18.47 -15.49
C GLN A 594 14.40 -18.43 -14.31
N LEU A 595 13.99 -18.00 -13.13
CA LEU A 595 14.87 -17.81 -11.98
C LEU A 595 15.47 -19.12 -11.44
N VAL A 596 14.76 -20.26 -11.48
CA VAL A 596 15.26 -21.54 -10.94
C VAL A 596 16.51 -22.01 -11.72
N GLY A 597 17.53 -22.46 -10.97
CA GLY A 597 18.82 -22.92 -11.49
C GLY A 597 19.97 -21.94 -11.26
N SER A 598 19.69 -20.64 -11.23
CA SER A 598 20.67 -19.58 -10.94
C SER A 598 20.32 -18.72 -9.73
N THR A 599 19.25 -19.07 -9.00
CA THR A 599 18.65 -18.26 -7.94
C THR A 599 18.55 -19.05 -6.64
N VAL A 600 18.89 -18.41 -5.53
CA VAL A 600 18.68 -18.90 -4.18
C VAL A 600 17.41 -18.21 -3.64
N PHE A 601 16.43 -19.02 -3.23
CA PHE A 601 15.22 -18.58 -2.55
C PHE A 601 15.31 -18.96 -1.07
N VAL A 602 15.18 -17.98 -0.19
CA VAL A 602 15.15 -18.16 1.26
C VAL A 602 13.83 -17.64 1.80
N ASP A 603 13.08 -18.48 2.50
CA ASP A 603 11.89 -18.13 3.26
C ASP A 603 12.17 -18.41 4.74
N GLU A 604 12.90 -17.49 5.39
CA GLU A 604 13.43 -17.66 6.74
C GLU A 604 12.32 -17.47 7.78
N ARG A 605 11.98 -18.53 8.49
CA ARG A 605 10.88 -18.58 9.46
C ARG A 605 11.28 -18.29 10.90
N ASP A 606 12.51 -18.62 11.29
CA ASP A 606 13.06 -18.33 12.63
C ASP A 606 13.41 -16.85 12.76
N GLY A 607 13.97 -16.26 11.70
CA GLY A 607 14.23 -14.84 11.61
C GLY A 607 15.49 -14.36 12.33
N VAL A 608 15.60 -13.01 12.46
CA VAL A 608 16.74 -12.29 13.02
C VAL A 608 16.26 -11.36 14.14
N ALA A 609 16.99 -11.32 15.25
CA ALA A 609 16.78 -10.36 16.35
C ALA A 609 17.68 -9.13 16.19
N THR A 610 17.45 -8.08 16.97
CA THR A 610 18.35 -6.91 17.04
C THR A 610 19.80 -7.34 17.33
N GLY A 611 20.74 -6.85 16.52
CA GLY A 611 22.18 -7.19 16.63
C GLY A 611 22.56 -8.57 16.08
N GLY A 612 21.57 -9.40 15.67
CA GLY A 612 21.82 -10.70 15.05
C GLY A 612 21.98 -10.61 13.54
N SER A 613 22.46 -11.68 12.92
CA SER A 613 22.55 -11.83 11.48
C SER A 613 22.31 -13.27 11.00
N ARG A 614 21.98 -13.41 9.72
CA ARG A 614 21.96 -14.67 8.97
C ARG A 614 22.72 -14.49 7.67
N GLU A 615 23.47 -15.51 7.28
CA GLU A 615 24.36 -15.49 6.13
C GLU A 615 24.05 -16.64 5.19
N ILE A 616 24.13 -16.38 3.88
CA ILE A 616 24.15 -17.40 2.83
C ILE A 616 25.32 -17.16 1.89
N SER A 617 25.94 -18.24 1.41
CA SER A 617 27.00 -18.16 0.40
C SER A 617 26.40 -18.16 -1.01
N PHE A 618 26.98 -17.37 -1.91
CA PHE A 618 26.58 -17.27 -3.31
C PHE A 618 27.82 -17.14 -4.19
N SER A 619 27.99 -18.05 -5.16
CA SER A 619 29.14 -18.02 -6.09
C SER A 619 28.76 -17.31 -7.38
N LEU A 620 29.55 -16.30 -7.79
CA LEU A 620 29.33 -15.49 -8.98
C LEU A 620 30.34 -15.82 -10.07
N ALA A 621 29.84 -16.12 -11.28
CA ALA A 621 30.68 -16.38 -12.43
C ALA A 621 31.32 -15.09 -13.00
N PRO A 622 32.46 -15.19 -13.71
CA PRO A 622 33.09 -14.04 -14.36
C PRO A 622 32.14 -13.34 -15.34
N GLY A 623 32.01 -12.01 -15.22
CA GLY A 623 31.21 -11.19 -16.09
C GLY A 623 29.73 -11.05 -15.70
N ASP A 624 29.26 -11.81 -14.71
CA ASP A 624 27.90 -11.69 -14.20
C ASP A 624 27.82 -10.57 -13.14
N GLY A 625 26.61 -9.99 -12.98
CA GLY A 625 26.23 -9.17 -11.86
C GLY A 625 25.49 -9.98 -10.81
N ILE A 626 25.32 -9.43 -9.60
CA ILE A 626 24.55 -10.04 -8.53
C ILE A 626 23.39 -9.13 -8.13
N ARG A 627 22.21 -9.71 -7.97
CA ARG A 627 21.03 -9.05 -7.42
C ARG A 627 20.59 -9.80 -6.17
N ALA A 628 20.31 -9.05 -5.09
CA ALA A 628 19.74 -9.58 -3.88
C ALA A 628 18.55 -8.74 -3.46
N THR A 629 17.42 -9.39 -3.14
CA THR A 629 16.16 -8.72 -2.75
C THR A 629 15.67 -9.29 -1.44
N LEU A 630 15.64 -8.44 -0.41
CA LEU A 630 15.13 -8.71 0.93
C LEU A 630 13.73 -8.12 1.08
N VAL A 631 12.79 -8.93 1.57
CA VAL A 631 11.43 -8.48 1.96
C VAL A 631 11.05 -9.11 3.29
N TYR A 632 10.42 -8.34 4.15
CA TYR A 632 9.87 -8.87 5.40
C TYR A 632 8.50 -8.27 5.71
N THR A 633 7.64 -9.07 6.35
CA THR A 633 6.38 -8.59 6.90
C THR A 633 6.69 -7.87 8.19
N ASP A 634 6.45 -6.56 8.23
CA ASP A 634 6.72 -5.72 9.40
C ASP A 634 5.49 -5.63 10.32
N ALA A 635 5.73 -5.40 11.61
CA ALA A 635 4.66 -5.19 12.58
C ALA A 635 3.81 -3.95 12.23
N PRO A 636 2.50 -3.94 12.52
CA PRO A 636 1.66 -2.78 12.25
C PRO A 636 2.12 -1.58 13.06
N ALA A 637 2.21 -0.41 12.41
CA ALA A 637 2.53 0.84 13.08
C ALA A 637 1.28 1.54 13.62
N SER A 638 1.47 2.47 14.55
CA SER A 638 0.41 3.43 14.93
C SER A 638 0.24 4.49 13.83
N PRO A 639 -0.99 4.92 13.53
CA PRO A 639 -1.22 6.10 12.68
C PRO A 639 -0.61 7.39 13.24
N GLN A 640 -0.28 7.42 14.53
CA GLN A 640 0.40 8.54 15.20
C GLN A 640 1.89 8.65 14.82
N ALA A 641 2.50 7.56 14.32
CA ALA A 641 3.93 7.47 14.07
C ALA A 641 4.35 8.34 12.87
N GLY A 642 5.39 9.15 13.05
CA GLY A 642 5.99 9.94 11.97
C GLY A 642 6.90 9.11 11.05
N ARG A 643 7.23 7.89 11.45
CA ARG A 643 7.86 6.84 10.64
C ARG A 643 7.17 5.52 10.96
N THR A 644 6.70 4.84 9.95
CA THR A 644 5.85 3.65 10.15
C THR A 644 6.62 2.33 10.13
N LEU A 645 7.88 2.31 9.68
CA LEU A 645 8.72 1.11 9.82
C LEU A 645 8.98 0.86 11.31
N VAL A 646 8.53 -0.30 11.80
CA VAL A 646 8.70 -0.73 13.19
C VAL A 646 10.01 -1.49 13.36
N ASN A 647 10.22 -2.50 12.53
CA ASN A 647 11.43 -3.31 12.55
C ASN A 647 12.32 -2.95 11.34
N ASN A 648 13.64 -2.94 11.55
CA ASN A 648 14.60 -2.68 10.50
C ASN A 648 15.58 -3.85 10.34
N LEU A 649 15.57 -4.49 9.15
CA LEU A 649 16.57 -5.45 8.69
C LEU A 649 17.35 -4.82 7.54
N ASP A 650 18.67 -4.93 7.56
CA ASP A 650 19.54 -4.47 6.48
C ASP A 650 20.05 -5.65 5.64
N LEU A 651 20.18 -5.43 4.33
CA LEU A 651 20.81 -6.32 3.38
C LEU A 651 22.26 -5.91 3.12
N GLU A 652 23.21 -6.84 3.34
CA GLU A 652 24.63 -6.66 3.04
C GLU A 652 25.10 -7.71 2.03
N VAL A 653 25.91 -7.29 1.07
CA VAL A 653 26.62 -8.16 0.11
C VAL A 653 28.10 -8.02 0.36
N VAL A 654 28.77 -9.11 0.76
CA VAL A 654 30.19 -9.16 1.08
C VAL A 654 30.91 -9.93 -0.02
N ASP A 655 31.88 -9.31 -0.68
CA ASP A 655 32.67 -9.95 -1.73
C ASP A 655 33.79 -10.85 -1.17
N SER A 656 34.46 -11.59 -2.04
CA SER A 656 35.56 -12.50 -1.71
C SER A 656 36.78 -11.79 -1.05
N THR A 657 36.86 -10.46 -1.11
CA THR A 657 37.91 -9.66 -0.43
C THR A 657 37.49 -9.16 0.94
N GLY A 658 36.22 -9.39 1.33
CA GLY A 658 35.62 -8.88 2.56
C GLY A 658 35.04 -7.46 2.44
N GLN A 659 34.97 -6.89 1.22
CA GLN A 659 34.33 -5.60 1.00
C GLN A 659 32.81 -5.73 1.14
N ILE A 660 32.20 -4.85 1.95
CA ILE A 660 30.77 -4.84 2.23
C ILE A 660 30.10 -3.75 1.39
N THR A 661 29.08 -4.16 0.64
CA THR A 661 28.09 -3.25 0.01
C THR A 661 26.77 -3.39 0.72
N ARG A 662 26.16 -2.26 1.14
CA ARG A 662 24.86 -2.21 1.83
C ARG A 662 24.08 -0.98 1.43
N LEU A 663 22.76 -1.04 1.53
CA LEU A 663 21.86 0.10 1.29
C LEU A 663 21.68 0.94 2.56
N GLY A 664 21.51 0.28 3.72
CA GLY A 664 21.25 0.93 5.01
C GLY A 664 19.88 1.64 4.99
N ASP A 665 18.88 1.05 4.36
CA ASP A 665 17.51 1.58 4.33
C ASP A 665 16.86 1.41 5.71
N SER A 666 16.33 2.50 6.25
CA SER A 666 15.66 2.50 7.56
C SER A 666 14.19 2.91 7.44
N VAL A 667 13.65 2.90 6.22
CA VAL A 667 12.30 3.40 5.91
C VAL A 667 11.43 2.30 5.32
N ASN A 668 12.01 1.43 4.46
CA ASN A 668 11.28 0.40 3.73
C ASN A 668 11.48 -1.00 4.34
N ASN A 669 10.47 -1.87 4.19
CA ASN A 669 10.55 -3.29 4.49
C ASN A 669 10.84 -4.16 3.23
N THR A 670 11.34 -3.52 2.20
CA THR A 670 11.78 -4.12 0.94
C THR A 670 13.08 -3.46 0.51
N GLU A 671 14.13 -4.24 0.33
CA GLU A 671 15.44 -3.77 -0.13
C GLU A 671 15.90 -4.57 -1.34
N MET A 672 16.46 -3.90 -2.33
CA MET A 672 17.09 -4.54 -3.48
C MET A 672 18.49 -3.96 -3.67
N LEU A 673 19.50 -4.83 -3.67
CA LEU A 673 20.88 -4.48 -3.95
C LEU A 673 21.30 -5.12 -5.25
N GLU A 674 21.85 -4.30 -6.16
CA GLU A 674 22.37 -4.73 -7.45
C GLU A 674 23.84 -4.31 -7.62
N LEU A 675 24.70 -5.28 -7.85
CA LEU A 675 26.05 -5.05 -8.38
C LEU A 675 26.05 -5.45 -9.84
N LYS A 676 26.13 -4.45 -10.73
CA LYS A 676 26.00 -4.64 -12.18
C LYS A 676 27.15 -5.49 -12.74
N PRO A 677 26.92 -6.19 -13.87
CA PRO A 677 27.98 -6.85 -14.63
C PRO A 677 29.16 -5.90 -14.88
N GLY A 678 30.37 -6.41 -14.67
CA GLY A 678 31.60 -5.62 -14.79
C GLY A 678 31.98 -4.78 -13.54
N LEU A 679 31.04 -4.54 -12.62
CA LEU A 679 31.33 -3.96 -11.30
C LEU A 679 31.47 -5.03 -10.23
N ALA A 680 30.71 -6.12 -10.33
CA ALA A 680 30.83 -7.27 -9.46
C ALA A 680 32.08 -8.09 -9.84
N ARG A 681 32.84 -8.52 -8.85
CA ARG A 681 33.98 -9.44 -9.03
C ARG A 681 33.48 -10.88 -9.05
N SER A 682 34.07 -11.74 -9.86
CA SER A 682 33.80 -13.18 -9.77
C SER A 682 34.31 -13.76 -8.46
N GLY A 683 33.67 -14.81 -7.96
CA GLY A 683 34.08 -15.52 -6.75
C GLY A 683 32.93 -15.72 -5.76
N ASP A 684 33.29 -16.08 -4.54
CA ASP A 684 32.32 -16.37 -3.49
C ASP A 684 31.92 -15.09 -2.77
N TYR A 685 30.62 -14.91 -2.63
CA TYR A 685 29.98 -13.84 -1.89
C TYR A 685 29.31 -14.38 -0.64
N VAL A 686 29.21 -13.56 0.39
CA VAL A 686 28.33 -13.79 1.54
C VAL A 686 27.22 -12.74 1.48
N ILE A 687 25.98 -13.20 1.38
CA ILE A 687 24.79 -12.36 1.48
C ILE A 687 24.32 -12.42 2.92
N ARG A 688 24.27 -11.27 3.58
CA ARG A 688 23.98 -11.18 5.01
C ARG A 688 22.72 -10.34 5.24
N VAL A 689 21.79 -10.87 6.05
CA VAL A 689 20.64 -10.12 6.59
C VAL A 689 20.93 -9.80 8.06
N VAL A 690 20.90 -8.52 8.41
CA VAL A 690 21.27 -8.00 9.72
C VAL A 690 20.07 -7.37 10.41
N GLY A 691 19.76 -7.78 11.63
CA GLY A 691 18.73 -7.14 12.46
C GLY A 691 19.27 -5.85 13.08
N LYS A 692 19.02 -4.71 12.46
CA LYS A 692 19.46 -3.40 12.96
C LYS A 692 18.67 -2.95 14.18
N ASN A 693 17.36 -3.02 14.08
CA ASN A 693 16.43 -2.72 15.17
C ASN A 693 15.18 -3.57 14.99
N VAL A 694 14.93 -4.50 15.89
CA VAL A 694 13.76 -5.40 15.86
C VAL A 694 13.02 -5.29 17.19
N PRO A 695 12.36 -4.16 17.45
CA PRO A 695 11.64 -3.95 18.71
C PRO A 695 10.39 -4.83 18.81
N GLN A 696 9.84 -5.31 17.71
CA GLN A 696 8.62 -6.11 17.68
C GLN A 696 8.75 -7.29 16.72
N GLY A 697 9.55 -8.30 17.13
CA GLY A 697 9.62 -9.56 16.41
C GLY A 697 8.42 -10.48 16.66
N ARG A 698 8.43 -11.68 16.09
CA ARG A 698 7.35 -12.67 16.22
C ARG A 698 7.61 -13.68 17.32
N GLY A 699 6.51 -14.13 17.93
CA GLY A 699 6.55 -15.19 18.95
C GLY A 699 7.42 -14.85 20.16
N ALA A 700 7.74 -15.86 20.97
CA ALA A 700 8.53 -15.72 22.18
C ALA A 700 10.03 -15.41 21.88
N SER A 701 10.52 -15.75 20.68
CA SER A 701 11.91 -15.49 20.28
C SER A 701 12.21 -14.01 20.02
N GLY A 702 11.17 -13.20 19.75
CA GLY A 702 11.32 -11.79 19.40
C GLY A 702 12.09 -11.54 18.11
N LYS A 703 12.27 -12.57 17.26
CA LYS A 703 12.97 -12.48 15.98
C LYS A 703 12.00 -12.11 14.84
N LEU A 704 12.51 -11.52 13.79
CA LEU A 704 11.73 -11.13 12.61
C LEU A 704 12.03 -12.08 11.44
N PRO A 705 11.05 -12.88 10.98
CA PRO A 705 11.13 -13.66 9.74
C PRO A 705 11.29 -12.77 8.52
N TYR A 706 11.93 -13.28 7.46
CA TYR A 706 12.14 -12.57 6.21
C TYR A 706 12.21 -13.51 5.02
N ALA A 707 12.10 -12.94 3.83
CA ALA A 707 12.35 -13.60 2.56
C ALA A 707 13.54 -12.94 1.85
N LEU A 708 14.36 -13.75 1.18
CA LEU A 708 15.50 -13.28 0.41
C LEU A 708 15.58 -14.04 -0.91
N VAL A 709 15.74 -13.30 -2.01
CA VAL A 709 15.98 -13.85 -3.35
C VAL A 709 17.32 -13.33 -3.84
N VAL A 710 18.21 -14.23 -4.26
CA VAL A 710 19.54 -13.87 -4.76
C VAL A 710 19.78 -14.56 -6.10
N SER A 711 20.16 -13.80 -7.11
CA SER A 711 20.50 -14.34 -8.44
C SER A 711 21.72 -13.67 -9.05
N ALA A 712 22.37 -14.38 -9.95
CA ALA A 712 23.26 -13.78 -10.93
C ALA A 712 22.42 -13.22 -12.10
N PHE A 713 22.93 -12.17 -12.78
CA PHE A 713 22.32 -11.62 -14.00
C PHE A 713 23.40 -11.05 -14.93
N ARG A 714 23.07 -10.97 -16.25
CA ARG A 714 23.95 -10.48 -17.31
C ARG A 714 23.48 -9.17 -17.90
#